data_33a076f170e573a5a0afb42e0c98b272
#
_entry.id   33a076f170e573a5a0afb42e0c98b272
#
_cell.length_a   1.000
_cell.length_b   1.000
_cell.length_c   1.000
_cell.angle_alpha   90.00
_cell.angle_beta   90.00
_cell.angle_gamma   90.00
#
_symmetry.space_group_name_H-M   'P 1'
#
loop_
_entity.id
_entity.type
_entity.pdbx_description
1 polymer ?
#
loop_
_entity_poly.entity_id
_entity_poly.type
_entity_poly.pdbx_seq_one_letter_code
_entity_poly.pdbx_strand_id
1 'polypeptide(L)'
;MRFTCVVNNNDGEGRVYVKQMSWGITDGKDAGKFRYLRLWQPVGDLQQSSYAPKIVNANNRATAIVTLLNEGNVSKTAEVAAEKANFKKSVTVEPGGAQQVNIEFATGDVGEMELDISIASGGMETTVKKRMAVDIIYTAETYHIFHDKIEAMISELKELMLRCEANGLNMPYEQANYSWICKYLELFDNEAAHGDYDRMYIYELSMNRIYEETKAKLKAYLSGGEKPVDVPKYVTSDIRIDGVSNYAMTETNGVLEERPVFFSGYLGMHESDRNIPFFQNVGVNTVQMSLEFPEMMDLFVEGIAGGFQVEYQRGCTGTATVTTEESASGKACMKLTNDMARSSGAYLQLNHRLNLEPNTTYVFGLKAKGKSQKTDFIYAWDGTTRTNIASSDDWVDYKIEFTTKKNQVSETVRILCDDITEGLYIDDVYVVKKGQDPTDSRNNLIYDGGFEISGKGPTDFEKRLKDELGLYLNPWGLENLRKRLDWAEKNNIYFDVGLGWNYLEGSYLLSSDPELTGYVGRFTPFSSDQPKIRKAMEFAIEAHADVFKDYKCVKSVMIINEPQVYTNASAYYKPHWIKYLENLYGTIEALNENYGTDYTSFEEVKMPDRVDYTSKFYDWREFNDGTLTEYITYLVGTFKKYCPNINVHAKGMDYFRYDYAKDLVNGMNYEQLFDIMDYNGCDAFCHFKNGNTPMTLKMGWYDFMTSLTERPVWDTESHPLTDSSTIEYYPQEPAFVAADLWNGAVHGRGGTVIWCFDTSEASSPWAGGAGANWSNANMRHKPDVAVRVSETNLDMMRLSYELTALQKVKRKIGIVFSRTSLGYNTEHNAQAAAVYESCIFNGQKPVFISDTTYKDINKCEVLVIPKSTTNVSVDMLNEIKAYMENGGKVILLDDISLKYDEYNKPHDESVLDYICKNADRTGSVGDYIKNNKMSEVILVDSETGETPENVEWLYNECNGKMLVNILYYSYDEESDRTFEILYNGKEIVTAKELRSGKTFQTPYTVTPYEPILLEFEM
;
A
#
# COMPACT_ATOMS: atom_id res chain seq x y z
N MET A 1 22.86 2.37 19.52
CA MET A 1 21.44 2.66 19.49
C MET A 1 21.30 4.18 19.51
N ARG A 2 20.66 4.77 18.51
CA ARG A 2 20.51 6.24 18.39
C ARG A 2 19.06 6.57 18.70
N PHE A 3 18.82 7.37 19.72
CA PHE A 3 17.47 7.90 20.00
C PHE A 3 17.38 9.28 19.39
N THR A 4 16.39 9.51 18.55
CA THR A 4 16.08 10.83 17.99
C THR A 4 14.76 11.29 18.59
N CYS A 5 14.77 12.39 19.31
CA CYS A 5 13.56 13.06 19.75
C CYS A 5 13.25 14.14 18.69
N VAL A 6 12.17 13.97 17.96
CA VAL A 6 11.68 14.98 17.01
C VAL A 6 10.53 15.71 17.69
N VAL A 7 10.68 17.01 17.86
CA VAL A 7 9.62 17.88 18.37
C VAL A 7 9.17 18.77 17.21
N ASN A 8 8.01 18.47 16.65
CA ASN A 8 7.34 19.36 15.70
C ASN A 8 6.57 20.41 16.48
N ASN A 9 7.04 21.65 16.41
CA ASN A 9 6.37 22.81 16.98
C ASN A 9 5.96 23.74 15.84
N ASN A 10 4.71 23.71 15.45
CA ASN A 10 4.17 24.57 14.41
C ASN A 10 3.89 26.02 14.87
N ASP A 11 4.00 26.32 16.17
CA ASP A 11 3.61 27.61 16.75
C ASP A 11 4.76 28.48 17.27
N GLY A 12 5.96 28.20 16.81
CA GLY A 12 7.04 29.20 16.71
C GLY A 12 7.75 29.66 17.99
N GLU A 13 7.43 29.30 19.23
CA GLU A 13 8.24 29.61 20.41
C GLU A 13 7.96 28.66 21.60
N GLY A 14 8.43 27.42 21.51
CA GLY A 14 8.44 26.48 22.65
C GLY A 14 9.84 25.98 22.93
N ARG A 15 10.28 26.02 24.20
CA ARG A 15 11.49 25.33 24.62
C ARG A 15 11.14 23.96 25.20
N VAL A 16 11.74 22.90 24.62
CA VAL A 16 11.62 21.54 25.16
C VAL A 16 12.80 21.26 26.09
N TYR A 17 12.49 20.98 27.36
CA TYR A 17 13.49 20.54 28.32
C TYR A 17 13.33 19.04 28.58
N VAL A 18 14.31 18.25 28.23
CA VAL A 18 14.39 16.84 28.63
C VAL A 18 15.32 16.77 29.84
N LYS A 19 14.78 16.67 31.06
CA LYS A 19 15.54 16.66 32.29
C LYS A 19 16.18 15.30 32.62
N GLN A 20 15.52 14.22 32.29
CA GLN A 20 16.03 12.88 32.58
C GLN A 20 15.50 11.86 31.58
N MET A 21 16.40 11.20 30.87
CA MET A 21 16.12 9.93 30.20
C MET A 21 16.74 8.82 31.01
N SER A 22 15.94 7.97 31.60
CA SER A 22 16.40 6.71 32.17
C SER A 22 15.84 5.57 31.34
N TRP A 23 16.68 4.63 31.00
CA TRP A 23 16.30 3.41 30.36
C TRP A 23 16.95 2.23 31.08
N GLY A 24 16.21 1.13 31.10
CA GLY A 24 16.68 -0.12 31.67
C GLY A 24 16.27 -1.27 30.72
N ILE A 25 17.03 -2.33 30.76
CA ILE A 25 16.63 -3.59 30.12
C ILE A 25 15.56 -4.19 31.03
N THR A 26 14.30 -4.25 30.56
CA THR A 26 13.22 -4.94 31.26
C THR A 26 13.00 -6.30 30.59
N ASP A 27 12.46 -7.24 31.33
CA ASP A 27 12.10 -8.59 30.90
C ASP A 27 10.84 -8.65 30.01
N GLY A 28 10.52 -7.55 29.34
CA GLY A 28 9.38 -7.44 28.42
C GLY A 28 8.03 -7.17 29.09
N LYS A 29 7.93 -7.18 30.43
CA LYS A 29 6.65 -6.96 31.15
C LYS A 29 6.27 -5.49 31.34
N ASP A 30 7.19 -4.57 31.11
CA ASP A 30 7.01 -3.12 31.36
C ASP A 30 7.09 -2.25 30.08
N ALA A 31 6.98 -2.81 28.92
CA ALA A 31 7.04 -2.08 27.64
C ALA A 31 5.92 -1.04 27.44
N GLY A 32 4.89 -1.03 28.29
CA GLY A 32 3.76 -0.09 28.23
C GLY A 32 3.95 1.20 29.03
N LYS A 33 5.05 1.42 29.73
CA LYS A 33 5.16 2.57 30.69
C LYS A 33 5.71 3.87 30.08
N PHE A 34 6.13 3.90 28.83
CA PHE A 34 6.63 5.12 28.16
C PHE A 34 5.57 5.83 27.31
N ARG A 35 4.34 5.95 27.78
CA ARG A 35 3.25 6.51 26.98
C ARG A 35 3.25 8.03 26.80
N TYR A 36 4.06 8.82 27.50
CA TYR A 36 3.92 10.28 27.44
C TYR A 36 5.24 11.04 27.50
N LEU A 37 5.56 11.77 26.42
CA LEU A 37 6.49 12.89 26.48
C LEU A 37 5.77 14.06 27.18
N ARG A 38 6.30 14.54 28.32
CA ARG A 38 5.72 15.72 29.01
C ARG A 38 6.30 16.99 28.39
N LEU A 39 5.43 17.80 27.81
CA LEU A 39 5.79 19.16 27.42
C LEU A 39 5.73 20.07 28.65
N TRP A 40 6.80 20.76 28.94
CA TRP A 40 6.91 21.66 30.06
C TRP A 40 6.79 23.12 29.63
N GLN A 41 5.93 23.87 30.28
CA GLN A 41 5.74 25.32 30.05
C GLN A 41 6.01 26.10 31.32
N PRO A 42 6.72 27.24 31.25
CA PRO A 42 7.02 28.03 32.42
C PRO A 42 5.77 28.69 33.04
N VAL A 43 5.70 28.71 34.35
CA VAL A 43 4.72 29.48 35.13
C VAL A 43 5.43 30.10 36.30
N GLY A 44 5.76 31.39 36.19
CA GLY A 44 6.63 32.09 37.17
C GLY A 44 7.98 31.38 37.34
N ASP A 45 8.30 30.96 38.56
CA ASP A 45 9.54 30.26 38.90
C ASP A 45 9.45 28.73 38.76
N LEU A 46 8.36 28.19 38.26
CA LEU A 46 8.11 26.76 38.08
C LEU A 46 7.89 26.41 36.61
N GLN A 47 8.03 25.13 36.31
CA GLN A 47 7.58 24.56 35.06
C GLN A 47 6.27 23.75 35.31
N GLN A 48 5.34 23.80 34.39
CA GLN A 48 4.11 23.03 34.44
C GLN A 48 3.94 22.12 33.23
N SER A 49 3.31 20.99 33.45
CA SER A 49 2.79 20.12 32.38
C SER A 49 1.39 19.66 32.77
N SER A 50 0.41 19.89 31.90
CA SER A 50 -0.99 19.57 32.19
C SER A 50 -1.53 18.54 31.20
N TYR A 51 -2.22 17.55 31.71
CA TYR A 51 -2.89 16.50 30.94
C TYR A 51 -4.38 16.46 31.31
N ALA A 52 -5.23 16.21 30.32
CA ALA A 52 -6.59 15.75 30.49
C ALA A 52 -6.92 14.74 29.39
N PRO A 53 -7.79 13.75 29.64
CA PRO A 53 -8.26 12.86 28.58
C PRO A 53 -8.87 13.67 27.44
N LYS A 54 -8.70 13.25 26.20
CA LYS A 54 -9.36 13.89 25.04
C LYS A 54 -10.85 13.56 24.98
N ILE A 55 -11.22 12.38 25.48
CA ILE A 55 -12.60 11.90 25.58
C ILE A 55 -12.86 11.48 27.01
N VAL A 56 -14.02 11.85 27.56
CA VAL A 56 -14.46 11.51 28.92
C VAL A 56 -15.89 10.97 28.88
N ASN A 57 -16.20 10.07 29.82
CA ASN A 57 -17.51 9.44 29.86
C ASN A 57 -18.59 10.46 30.32
N ALA A 58 -19.73 10.48 29.64
CA ALA A 58 -20.84 11.37 29.97
C ALA A 58 -21.43 11.06 31.37
N ASN A 59 -21.89 12.12 32.04
CA ASN A 59 -22.50 12.03 33.38
C ASN A 59 -21.67 11.26 34.41
N ASN A 60 -20.35 11.37 34.34
CA ASN A 60 -19.37 10.67 35.18
C ASN A 60 -18.35 11.65 35.80
N ARG A 61 -17.28 11.14 36.36
CA ARG A 61 -16.13 11.92 36.85
C ARG A 61 -14.92 11.58 36.03
N ALA A 62 -14.13 12.59 35.72
CA ALA A 62 -12.83 12.44 35.03
C ALA A 62 -11.73 13.18 35.83
N THR A 63 -10.48 12.90 35.51
CA THR A 63 -9.33 13.48 36.22
C THR A 63 -8.39 14.16 35.23
N ALA A 64 -8.13 15.44 35.44
CA ALA A 64 -7.01 16.13 34.80
C ALA A 64 -5.82 16.16 35.78
N ILE A 65 -4.63 16.16 35.21
CA ILE A 65 -3.37 16.08 35.98
C ILE A 65 -2.51 17.28 35.65
N VAL A 66 -2.10 18.03 36.66
CA VAL A 66 -1.07 19.07 36.56
C VAL A 66 0.17 18.57 37.27
N THR A 67 1.29 18.58 36.59
CA THR A 67 2.60 18.30 37.22
C THR A 67 3.39 19.59 37.23
N LEU A 68 3.88 19.97 38.41
CA LEU A 68 4.72 21.14 38.65
C LEU A 68 6.14 20.66 38.92
N LEU A 69 7.13 21.32 38.31
CA LEU A 69 8.55 21.05 38.47
C LEU A 69 9.29 22.30 38.92
N ASN A 70 10.09 22.17 39.96
CA ASN A 70 10.95 23.24 40.50
C ASN A 70 12.42 22.96 40.12
N GLU A 71 12.94 23.70 39.16
CA GLU A 71 14.35 23.60 38.75
C GLU A 71 15.27 24.51 39.55
N GLY A 72 14.70 25.33 40.45
CA GLY A 72 15.42 26.23 41.30
C GLY A 72 16.04 25.55 42.54
N ASN A 73 16.71 26.33 43.33
CA ASN A 73 17.43 25.90 44.55
C ASN A 73 16.71 26.25 45.86
N VAL A 74 15.47 26.78 45.77
CA VAL A 74 14.61 27.09 46.92
C VAL A 74 13.22 26.54 46.66
N SER A 75 12.50 26.18 47.73
CA SER A 75 11.09 25.72 47.63
C SER A 75 10.22 26.80 47.03
N LYS A 76 9.31 26.41 46.11
CA LYS A 76 8.38 27.30 45.43
C LYS A 76 6.94 26.83 45.63
N THR A 77 6.01 27.77 45.79
CA THR A 77 4.59 27.46 45.94
C THR A 77 3.81 27.92 44.73
N ALA A 78 2.92 27.07 44.24
CA ALA A 78 1.94 27.42 43.24
C ALA A 78 0.51 27.17 43.77
N GLU A 79 -0.40 27.98 43.28
CA GLU A 79 -1.83 27.74 43.43
C GLU A 79 -2.35 27.15 42.11
N VAL A 80 -3.04 26.01 42.20
CA VAL A 80 -3.71 25.35 41.06
C VAL A 80 -5.19 25.41 41.28
N ALA A 81 -5.95 25.99 40.36
CA ALA A 81 -7.39 26.12 40.46
C ALA A 81 -8.08 25.72 39.15
N ALA A 82 -9.28 25.16 39.25
CA ALA A 82 -10.16 24.87 38.09
C ALA A 82 -11.61 25.14 38.57
N GLU A 83 -12.17 26.25 38.12
CA GLU A 83 -13.48 26.72 38.61
C GLU A 83 -14.60 25.72 38.29
N LYS A 84 -14.66 25.22 37.05
CA LYS A 84 -15.66 24.21 36.64
C LYS A 84 -15.58 22.91 37.46
N ALA A 85 -14.39 22.59 37.99
CA ALA A 85 -14.16 21.44 38.87
C ALA A 85 -14.40 21.74 40.32
N ASN A 86 -14.74 23.01 40.71
CA ASN A 86 -14.75 23.49 42.07
C ASN A 86 -13.48 23.11 42.86
N PHE A 87 -12.32 23.24 42.14
CA PHE A 87 -11.03 22.80 42.65
C PHE A 87 -10.09 23.99 42.87
N LYS A 88 -9.45 24.02 44.04
CA LYS A 88 -8.41 24.99 44.37
C LYS A 88 -7.43 24.37 45.38
N LYS A 89 -6.15 24.36 45.06
CA LYS A 89 -5.10 23.79 45.93
C LYS A 89 -3.81 24.54 45.81
N SER A 90 -3.22 24.88 46.96
CA SER A 90 -1.86 25.39 47.09
C SER A 90 -0.88 24.21 47.22
N VAL A 91 0.19 24.23 46.45
CA VAL A 91 1.18 23.12 46.37
C VAL A 91 2.58 23.70 46.45
N THR A 92 3.39 23.19 47.39
CA THR A 92 4.81 23.55 47.50
C THR A 92 5.66 22.48 46.81
N VAL A 93 6.56 22.92 45.94
CA VAL A 93 7.48 22.06 45.17
C VAL A 93 8.89 22.33 45.68
N GLU A 94 9.54 21.31 46.24
CA GLU A 94 10.87 21.39 46.76
C GLU A 94 11.92 21.58 45.65
N PRO A 95 13.13 22.08 45.97
CA PRO A 95 14.22 22.26 45.00
C PRO A 95 14.54 20.99 44.22
N GLY A 96 14.57 21.07 42.90
CA GLY A 96 14.82 19.94 42.03
C GLY A 96 13.68 18.88 42.00
N GLY A 97 12.58 19.12 42.73
CA GLY A 97 11.46 18.19 42.86
C GLY A 97 10.32 18.45 41.90
N ALA A 98 9.42 17.47 41.79
CA ALA A 98 8.16 17.60 41.05
C ALA A 98 6.98 17.18 41.94
N GLN A 99 5.87 17.87 41.79
CA GLN A 99 4.59 17.54 42.45
C GLN A 99 3.47 17.40 41.45
N GLN A 100 2.65 16.34 41.61
CA GLN A 100 1.50 16.10 40.82
C GLN A 100 0.21 16.50 41.54
N VAL A 101 -0.67 17.18 40.83
CA VAL A 101 -1.97 17.63 41.33
C VAL A 101 -3.03 16.98 40.46
N ASN A 102 -3.88 16.15 41.04
CA ASN A 102 -5.03 15.55 40.39
C ASN A 102 -6.24 16.44 40.59
N ILE A 103 -6.93 16.78 39.53
CA ILE A 103 -8.13 17.61 39.49
C ILE A 103 -9.27 16.72 39.01
N GLU A 104 -10.12 16.30 39.95
CA GLU A 104 -11.34 15.57 39.62
C GLU A 104 -12.45 16.56 39.24
N PHE A 105 -13.14 16.30 38.15
CA PHE A 105 -14.25 17.13 37.66
C PHE A 105 -15.42 16.26 37.20
N ALA A 106 -16.62 16.80 37.27
CA ALA A 106 -17.81 16.17 36.73
C ALA A 106 -17.88 16.44 35.23
N THR A 107 -18.22 15.41 34.47
CA THR A 107 -18.53 15.52 33.04
C THR A 107 -20.07 15.76 32.91
N GLY A 108 -20.47 16.47 31.87
CA GLY A 108 -21.88 16.72 31.59
C GLY A 108 -22.50 15.66 30.69
N ASP A 109 -23.58 16.04 30.01
CA ASP A 109 -24.18 15.26 28.92
C ASP A 109 -23.21 15.17 27.70
N VAL A 110 -23.51 14.27 26.76
CA VAL A 110 -22.77 14.12 25.53
C VAL A 110 -22.62 15.45 24.80
N GLY A 111 -21.40 15.77 24.36
CA GLY A 111 -21.06 17.02 23.69
C GLY A 111 -19.60 17.39 23.89
N GLU A 112 -19.31 18.68 23.88
CA GLU A 112 -17.97 19.20 24.15
C GLU A 112 -17.90 19.91 25.50
N MET A 113 -16.79 19.71 26.21
CA MET A 113 -16.48 20.50 27.41
C MET A 113 -15.08 21.07 27.36
N GLU A 114 -14.92 22.25 27.94
CA GLU A 114 -13.62 22.90 28.14
C GLU A 114 -13.37 23.05 29.65
N LEU A 115 -12.25 22.58 30.13
CA LEU A 115 -11.74 22.75 31.48
C LEU A 115 -10.60 23.75 31.51
N ASP A 116 -10.82 24.89 32.10
CA ASP A 116 -9.80 25.91 32.33
C ASP A 116 -9.09 25.63 33.65
N ILE A 117 -7.78 25.42 33.57
CA ILE A 117 -6.91 25.18 34.73
C ILE A 117 -5.99 26.40 34.90
N SER A 118 -6.21 27.16 35.94
CA SER A 118 -5.36 28.30 36.34
C SER A 118 -4.21 27.82 37.25
N ILE A 119 -3.02 28.24 36.94
CA ILE A 119 -1.81 27.95 37.71
C ILE A 119 -1.08 29.27 38.00
N ALA A 120 -0.97 29.62 39.26
CA ALA A 120 -0.32 30.87 39.68
C ALA A 120 0.93 30.58 40.56
N SER A 121 2.08 31.14 40.21
CA SER A 121 3.33 31.05 40.96
C SER A 121 4.22 32.26 40.73
N GLY A 122 4.90 32.76 41.76
CA GLY A 122 5.89 33.86 41.63
C GLY A 122 5.29 35.17 41.07
N GLY A 123 3.99 35.42 41.26
CA GLY A 123 3.29 36.61 40.76
C GLY A 123 2.88 36.52 39.29
N MET A 124 3.07 35.40 38.65
CA MET A 124 2.57 35.06 37.29
C MET A 124 1.45 34.05 37.36
N GLU A 125 0.48 34.17 36.49
CA GLU A 125 -0.62 33.24 36.33
C GLU A 125 -0.72 32.79 34.88
N THR A 126 -0.96 31.49 34.67
CA THR A 126 -1.18 30.90 33.35
C THR A 126 -2.46 30.07 33.39
N THR A 127 -3.34 30.25 32.39
CA THR A 127 -4.52 29.40 32.23
C THR A 127 -4.27 28.40 31.10
N VAL A 128 -4.39 27.11 31.42
CA VAL A 128 -4.31 26.01 30.43
C VAL A 128 -5.72 25.53 30.12
N LYS A 129 -6.11 25.63 28.87
CA LYS A 129 -7.40 25.15 28.36
C LYS A 129 -7.30 23.70 27.91
N LYS A 130 -8.19 22.85 28.42
CA LYS A 130 -8.31 21.44 28.00
C LYS A 130 -9.70 21.21 27.42
N ARG A 131 -9.75 20.98 26.13
CA ARG A 131 -10.97 20.61 25.44
C ARG A 131 -11.09 19.10 25.39
N MET A 132 -12.27 18.58 25.68
CA MET A 132 -12.58 17.16 25.75
C MET A 132 -13.94 16.92 25.09
N ALA A 133 -14.06 15.84 24.34
CA ALA A 133 -15.37 15.31 23.97
C ALA A 133 -15.96 14.58 25.19
N VAL A 134 -17.21 14.84 25.48
CA VAL A 134 -17.98 14.11 26.49
C VAL A 134 -18.85 13.11 25.77
N ASP A 135 -18.64 11.85 26.03
CA ASP A 135 -19.33 10.80 25.31
C ASP A 135 -19.61 9.56 26.16
N ILE A 136 -20.33 8.59 25.57
CA ILE A 136 -20.48 7.26 26.13
C ILE A 136 -19.25 6.44 25.79
N ILE A 137 -18.35 6.25 26.78
CA ILE A 137 -17.18 5.40 26.61
C ILE A 137 -17.62 3.95 26.84
N TYR A 138 -17.37 3.13 25.84
CA TYR A 138 -17.67 1.72 25.91
C TYR A 138 -16.65 0.96 26.77
N THR A 139 -17.13 -0.05 27.47
CA THR A 139 -16.36 -0.98 28.30
C THR A 139 -16.93 -2.38 28.11
N ALA A 140 -16.27 -3.39 28.68
CA ALA A 140 -16.80 -4.76 28.72
C ALA A 140 -18.24 -4.86 29.26
N GLU A 141 -18.65 -3.92 30.11
CA GLU A 141 -19.99 -3.91 30.72
C GLU A 141 -21.04 -3.18 29.88
N THR A 142 -20.62 -2.24 29.03
CA THR A 142 -21.55 -1.35 28.29
C THR A 142 -21.54 -1.60 26.78
N TYR A 143 -20.58 -2.38 26.27
CA TYR A 143 -20.44 -2.59 24.83
C TYR A 143 -21.68 -3.22 24.18
N HIS A 144 -22.41 -4.07 24.92
CA HIS A 144 -23.65 -4.68 24.44
C HIS A 144 -24.72 -3.65 24.03
N ILE A 145 -24.71 -2.47 24.62
CA ILE A 145 -25.67 -1.38 24.30
C ILE A 145 -25.44 -0.93 22.86
N PHE A 146 -24.18 -0.79 22.48
CA PHE A 146 -23.81 -0.44 21.10
C PHE A 146 -24.12 -1.60 20.13
N HIS A 147 -23.73 -2.81 20.48
CA HIS A 147 -23.98 -4.00 19.67
C HIS A 147 -25.47 -4.14 19.35
N ASP A 148 -26.34 -4.13 20.36
CA ASP A 148 -27.80 -4.26 20.20
C ASP A 148 -28.38 -3.13 19.33
N LYS A 149 -27.85 -1.90 19.48
CA LYS A 149 -28.27 -0.75 18.67
C LYS A 149 -27.94 -0.96 17.20
N ILE A 150 -26.70 -1.39 16.87
CA ILE A 150 -26.28 -1.64 15.49
C ILE A 150 -27.03 -2.85 14.89
N GLU A 151 -27.28 -3.91 15.65
CA GLU A 151 -28.12 -5.03 15.20
C GLU A 151 -29.54 -4.59 14.85
N ALA A 152 -30.11 -3.68 15.63
CA ALA A 152 -31.44 -3.12 15.34
C ALA A 152 -31.44 -2.31 14.04
N MET A 153 -30.38 -1.50 13.78
CA MET A 153 -30.22 -0.76 12.53
C MET A 153 -30.09 -1.70 11.32
N ILE A 154 -29.24 -2.73 11.43
CA ILE A 154 -29.08 -3.77 10.40
C ILE A 154 -30.44 -4.41 10.08
N SER A 155 -31.23 -4.76 11.09
CA SER A 155 -32.52 -5.39 10.94
C SER A 155 -33.51 -4.49 10.21
N GLU A 156 -33.58 -3.20 10.56
CA GLU A 156 -34.49 -2.23 9.91
C GLU A 156 -34.08 -1.98 8.45
N LEU A 157 -32.78 -1.78 8.19
CA LEU A 157 -32.30 -1.59 6.82
C LEU A 157 -32.59 -2.82 5.95
N LYS A 158 -32.36 -4.02 6.47
CA LYS A 158 -32.64 -5.27 5.77
C LYS A 158 -34.14 -5.38 5.38
N GLU A 159 -35.04 -5.03 6.30
CA GLU A 159 -36.48 -5.02 5.99
C GLU A 159 -36.80 -4.02 4.88
N LEU A 160 -36.28 -2.80 4.94
CA LEU A 160 -36.50 -1.78 3.92
C LEU A 160 -35.94 -2.21 2.56
N MET A 161 -34.75 -2.81 2.51
CA MET A 161 -34.11 -3.31 1.30
C MET A 161 -34.94 -4.43 0.68
N LEU A 162 -35.41 -5.41 1.45
CA LEU A 162 -36.30 -6.49 0.97
C LEU A 162 -37.58 -5.93 0.37
N ARG A 163 -38.13 -4.85 0.93
CA ARG A 163 -39.30 -4.17 0.37
C ARG A 163 -39.00 -3.47 -0.95
N CYS A 164 -37.80 -2.85 -1.08
CA CYS A 164 -37.35 -2.26 -2.34
C CYS A 164 -37.18 -3.35 -3.42
N GLU A 165 -36.50 -4.44 -3.09
CA GLU A 165 -36.30 -5.59 -3.98
C GLU A 165 -37.62 -6.19 -4.47
N ALA A 166 -38.61 -6.33 -3.57
CA ALA A 166 -39.95 -6.80 -3.91
C ALA A 166 -40.68 -5.85 -4.89
N ASN A 167 -40.26 -4.58 -4.98
CA ASN A 167 -40.73 -3.62 -5.99
C ASN A 167 -39.85 -3.57 -7.24
N GLY A 168 -38.87 -4.48 -7.37
CA GLY A 168 -37.96 -4.56 -8.52
C GLY A 168 -36.89 -3.47 -8.56
N LEU A 169 -36.58 -2.87 -7.41
CA LEU A 169 -35.55 -1.82 -7.30
C LEU A 169 -34.17 -2.44 -7.00
N ASN A 170 -33.16 -2.04 -7.73
CA ASN A 170 -31.77 -2.38 -7.49
C ASN A 170 -31.06 -1.18 -6.82
N MET A 171 -30.39 -1.41 -5.70
CA MET A 171 -29.89 -0.36 -4.78
C MET A 171 -28.39 -0.57 -4.46
N PRO A 172 -27.48 -0.47 -5.43
CA PRO A 172 -26.07 -0.83 -5.21
C PRO A 172 -25.36 0.02 -4.14
N TYR A 173 -25.67 1.31 -4.02
CA TYR A 173 -25.08 2.18 -2.99
C TYR A 173 -25.57 1.83 -1.59
N GLU A 174 -26.87 1.64 -1.43
CA GLU A 174 -27.46 1.26 -0.14
C GLU A 174 -27.05 -0.15 0.28
N GLN A 175 -26.89 -1.06 -0.70
CA GLN A 175 -26.32 -2.40 -0.46
C GLN A 175 -24.88 -2.30 0.07
N ALA A 176 -24.05 -1.42 -0.50
CA ALA A 176 -22.69 -1.19 -0.02
C ALA A 176 -22.68 -0.64 1.41
N ASN A 177 -23.50 0.37 1.69
CA ASN A 177 -23.63 0.97 3.02
C ASN A 177 -24.10 -0.06 4.06
N TYR A 178 -25.11 -0.85 3.72
CA TYR A 178 -25.59 -1.94 4.58
C TYR A 178 -24.48 -2.96 4.87
N SER A 179 -23.74 -3.34 3.84
CA SER A 179 -22.62 -4.30 3.96
C SER A 179 -21.51 -3.77 4.86
N TRP A 180 -21.19 -2.45 4.78
CA TRP A 180 -20.25 -1.81 5.69
C TRP A 180 -20.72 -1.79 7.13
N ILE A 181 -22.00 -1.48 7.39
CA ILE A 181 -22.54 -1.50 8.76
C ILE A 181 -22.40 -2.92 9.35
N CYS A 182 -22.74 -3.96 8.58
CA CYS A 182 -22.56 -5.35 9.01
C CYS A 182 -21.09 -5.67 9.29
N LYS A 183 -20.18 -5.23 8.41
CA LYS A 183 -18.73 -5.47 8.57
C LYS A 183 -18.16 -4.74 9.79
N TYR A 184 -18.57 -3.51 10.04
CA TYR A 184 -18.10 -2.78 11.20
C TYR A 184 -18.65 -3.34 12.52
N LEU A 185 -19.83 -3.95 12.54
CA LEU A 185 -20.28 -4.71 13.72
C LEU A 185 -19.37 -5.91 13.98
N GLU A 186 -18.97 -6.66 12.93
CA GLU A 186 -18.03 -7.78 13.06
C GLU A 186 -16.65 -7.32 13.59
N LEU A 187 -16.12 -6.23 13.02
CA LEU A 187 -14.85 -5.65 13.48
C LEU A 187 -14.93 -5.13 14.93
N PHE A 188 -16.04 -4.55 15.28
CA PHE A 188 -16.34 -4.08 16.62
C PHE A 188 -16.34 -5.23 17.64
N ASP A 189 -17.01 -6.34 17.34
CA ASP A 189 -17.04 -7.53 18.20
C ASP A 189 -15.64 -8.13 18.36
N ASN A 190 -14.85 -8.11 17.31
CA ASN A 190 -13.46 -8.58 17.35
C ASN A 190 -12.60 -7.68 18.27
N GLU A 191 -12.71 -6.35 18.16
CA GLU A 191 -12.01 -5.41 19.06
C GLU A 191 -12.46 -5.57 20.51
N ALA A 192 -13.76 -5.72 20.74
CA ALA A 192 -14.31 -5.97 22.09
C ALA A 192 -13.76 -7.27 22.70
N ALA A 193 -13.66 -8.33 21.92
CA ALA A 193 -13.06 -9.59 22.35
C ALA A 193 -11.61 -9.44 22.82
N HIS A 194 -10.87 -8.46 22.26
CA HIS A 194 -9.52 -8.11 22.68
C HIS A 194 -9.46 -7.06 23.81
N GLY A 195 -10.61 -6.55 24.26
CA GLY A 195 -10.70 -5.52 25.28
C GLY A 195 -10.29 -4.12 24.79
N ASP A 196 -10.37 -3.89 23.49
CA ASP A 196 -10.11 -2.59 22.86
C ASP A 196 -11.46 -1.88 22.57
N TYR A 197 -11.76 -0.81 23.31
CA TYR A 197 -13.00 -0.07 23.20
C TYR A 197 -12.80 1.37 22.70
N ASP A 198 -11.54 1.76 22.43
CA ASP A 198 -11.18 3.17 22.20
C ASP A 198 -11.77 3.75 20.90
N ARG A 199 -12.04 2.90 19.89
CA ARG A 199 -12.57 3.30 18.59
C ARG A 199 -14.08 3.14 18.44
N MET A 200 -14.73 2.51 19.39
CA MET A 200 -16.16 2.17 19.31
C MET A 200 -17.06 3.39 19.12
N TYR A 201 -16.66 4.50 19.73
CA TYR A 201 -17.36 5.76 19.55
C TYR A 201 -17.32 6.28 18.10
N ILE A 202 -16.15 6.25 17.48
CA ILE A 202 -15.98 6.65 16.06
C ILE A 202 -16.85 5.78 15.16
N TYR A 203 -16.82 4.47 15.41
CA TYR A 203 -17.65 3.53 14.64
C TYR A 203 -19.14 3.82 14.83
N GLU A 204 -19.58 4.10 16.05
CA GLU A 204 -20.97 4.44 16.30
C GLU A 204 -21.41 5.71 15.57
N LEU A 205 -20.62 6.76 15.62
CA LEU A 205 -20.94 8.02 14.92
C LEU A 205 -21.10 7.77 13.41
N SER A 206 -20.13 7.11 12.83
CA SER A 206 -20.14 6.80 11.39
C SER A 206 -21.32 5.89 11.03
N MET A 207 -21.54 4.83 11.80
CA MET A 207 -22.66 3.90 11.53
C MET A 207 -24.02 4.57 11.67
N ASN A 208 -24.22 5.45 12.67
CA ASN A 208 -25.44 6.24 12.82
C ASN A 208 -25.70 7.11 11.57
N ARG A 209 -24.70 7.84 11.12
CA ARG A 209 -24.79 8.71 9.93
C ARG A 209 -25.17 7.89 8.69
N ILE A 210 -24.40 6.85 8.40
CA ILE A 210 -24.58 5.98 7.23
C ILE A 210 -25.98 5.32 7.26
N TYR A 211 -26.42 4.88 8.45
CA TYR A 211 -27.75 4.30 8.64
C TYR A 211 -28.86 5.31 8.33
N GLU A 212 -28.81 6.51 8.89
CA GLU A 212 -29.88 7.51 8.67
C GLU A 212 -29.94 7.94 7.19
N GLU A 213 -28.80 8.15 6.53
CA GLU A 213 -28.72 8.47 5.11
C GLU A 213 -29.29 7.33 4.24
N THR A 214 -28.88 6.09 4.49
CA THR A 214 -29.34 4.91 3.75
C THR A 214 -30.85 4.68 3.96
N LYS A 215 -31.33 4.78 5.19
CA LYS A 215 -32.75 4.68 5.55
C LYS A 215 -33.60 5.72 4.85
N ALA A 216 -33.13 6.97 4.80
CA ALA A 216 -33.82 8.06 4.11
C ALA A 216 -33.96 7.77 2.61
N LYS A 217 -32.90 7.29 1.96
CA LYS A 217 -32.88 6.91 0.55
C LYS A 217 -33.86 5.76 0.26
N LEU A 218 -33.78 4.67 1.04
CA LEU A 218 -34.69 3.52 0.86
C LEU A 218 -36.17 3.92 1.01
N LYS A 219 -36.48 4.81 1.96
CA LYS A 219 -37.84 5.36 2.14
C LYS A 219 -38.25 6.25 0.96
N ALA A 220 -37.36 7.05 0.40
CA ALA A 220 -37.60 7.87 -0.78
C ALA A 220 -37.89 6.97 -2.00
N TYR A 221 -37.16 5.91 -2.19
CA TYR A 221 -37.42 4.92 -3.25
C TYR A 221 -38.80 4.26 -3.10
N LEU A 222 -39.14 3.79 -1.91
CA LEU A 222 -40.44 3.16 -1.63
C LEU A 222 -41.64 4.11 -1.80
N SER A 223 -41.42 5.41 -1.61
CA SER A 223 -42.47 6.44 -1.83
C SER A 223 -42.56 6.92 -3.27
N GLY A 224 -41.60 6.54 -4.15
CA GLY A 224 -41.51 7.01 -5.52
C GLY A 224 -40.94 8.45 -5.64
N GLY A 225 -40.38 9.02 -4.55
CA GLY A 225 -39.76 10.35 -4.56
C GLY A 225 -38.41 10.38 -5.25
N GLU A 226 -37.68 9.28 -5.20
CA GLU A 226 -36.41 9.10 -5.89
C GLU A 226 -36.39 7.72 -6.59
N LYS A 227 -35.43 7.51 -7.47
CA LYS A 227 -35.12 6.21 -8.07
C LYS A 227 -33.67 5.85 -7.80
N PRO A 228 -33.37 4.58 -7.48
CA PRO A 228 -31.98 4.13 -7.39
C PRO A 228 -31.30 4.23 -8.76
N VAL A 229 -29.99 4.34 -8.74
CA VAL A 229 -29.16 4.43 -9.92
C VAL A 229 -28.50 3.08 -10.18
N ASP A 230 -28.61 2.60 -11.42
CA ASP A 230 -27.99 1.35 -11.83
C ASP A 230 -26.46 1.51 -11.93
N VAL A 231 -25.74 0.52 -11.45
CA VAL A 231 -24.28 0.44 -11.52
C VAL A 231 -23.88 -0.87 -12.21
N PRO A 232 -23.11 -0.80 -13.30
CA PRO A 232 -22.53 -1.99 -13.92
C PRO A 232 -21.57 -2.71 -12.99
N LYS A 233 -21.65 -4.03 -12.94
CA LYS A 233 -20.76 -4.89 -12.17
C LYS A 233 -19.80 -5.62 -13.10
N TYR A 234 -18.52 -5.64 -12.77
CA TYR A 234 -17.51 -6.43 -13.49
C TYR A 234 -17.88 -7.93 -13.46
N VAL A 235 -17.71 -8.57 -14.61
CA VAL A 235 -17.82 -10.02 -14.76
C VAL A 235 -16.48 -10.56 -15.23
N THR A 236 -16.00 -11.64 -14.63
CA THR A 236 -14.72 -12.27 -14.96
C THR A 236 -14.67 -12.58 -16.46
N SER A 237 -13.79 -11.88 -17.17
CA SER A 237 -13.67 -11.91 -18.64
C SER A 237 -12.25 -11.52 -19.06
N ASP A 238 -11.97 -11.63 -20.35
CA ASP A 238 -10.75 -11.09 -20.92
C ASP A 238 -10.75 -9.56 -20.85
N ILE A 239 -9.59 -8.97 -20.67
CA ILE A 239 -9.40 -7.54 -20.60
C ILE A 239 -8.82 -7.06 -21.92
N ARG A 240 -9.49 -6.11 -22.55
CA ARG A 240 -8.98 -5.42 -23.72
C ARG A 240 -8.43 -4.06 -23.31
N ILE A 241 -7.18 -3.82 -23.62
CA ILE A 241 -6.51 -2.53 -23.40
C ILE A 241 -6.68 -1.68 -24.68
N ASP A 242 -7.13 -0.44 -24.53
CA ASP A 242 -7.28 0.54 -25.61
C ASP A 242 -6.71 1.88 -25.16
N GLY A 243 -5.45 2.13 -25.54
CA GLY A 243 -4.69 3.24 -24.99
C GLY A 243 -4.53 3.10 -23.47
N VAL A 244 -4.91 4.12 -22.73
CA VAL A 244 -4.84 4.17 -21.25
C VAL A 244 -6.07 3.57 -20.56
N SER A 245 -6.98 2.93 -21.29
CA SER A 245 -8.26 2.44 -20.75
C SER A 245 -8.37 0.92 -20.81
N ASN A 246 -8.96 0.31 -19.78
CA ASN A 246 -9.34 -1.10 -19.76
C ASN A 246 -10.79 -1.26 -20.18
N TYR A 247 -11.07 -2.30 -20.97
CA TYR A 247 -12.42 -2.72 -21.34
C TYR A 247 -12.63 -4.17 -20.91
N ALA A 248 -13.78 -4.44 -20.32
CA ALA A 248 -14.16 -5.77 -19.86
C ALA A 248 -15.68 -5.97 -19.94
N MET A 249 -16.12 -7.21 -19.78
CA MET A 249 -17.54 -7.50 -19.65
C MET A 249 -18.07 -7.00 -18.31
N THR A 250 -19.23 -6.38 -18.37
CA THR A 250 -20.00 -5.96 -17.21
C THR A 250 -21.43 -6.42 -17.31
N GLU A 251 -22.10 -6.53 -16.18
CA GLU A 251 -23.53 -6.85 -16.11
C GLU A 251 -24.28 -5.69 -15.45
N THR A 252 -25.38 -5.29 -16.06
CA THR A 252 -26.34 -4.32 -15.51
C THR A 252 -27.75 -4.90 -15.68
N ASN A 253 -28.43 -5.22 -14.58
CA ASN A 253 -29.80 -5.77 -14.58
C ASN A 253 -29.98 -7.00 -15.51
N GLY A 254 -29.00 -7.91 -15.52
CA GLY A 254 -29.02 -9.12 -16.37
C GLY A 254 -28.54 -8.91 -17.80
N VAL A 255 -28.15 -7.70 -18.20
CA VAL A 255 -27.62 -7.39 -19.52
C VAL A 255 -26.10 -7.37 -19.46
N LEU A 256 -25.45 -8.19 -20.28
CA LEU A 256 -23.99 -8.23 -20.44
C LEU A 256 -23.56 -7.31 -21.57
N GLU A 257 -22.59 -6.46 -21.31
CA GLU A 257 -21.95 -5.59 -22.31
C GLU A 257 -20.47 -5.37 -22.05
N GLU A 258 -19.66 -5.20 -23.09
CA GLU A 258 -18.29 -4.73 -22.98
C GLU A 258 -18.30 -3.21 -22.80
N ARG A 259 -17.62 -2.71 -21.75
CA ARG A 259 -17.50 -1.27 -21.50
C ARG A 259 -16.18 -0.93 -20.84
N PRO A 260 -15.82 0.36 -20.76
CA PRO A 260 -14.67 0.79 -19.95
C PRO A 260 -14.86 0.35 -18.49
N VAL A 261 -13.79 -0.13 -17.86
CA VAL A 261 -13.79 -0.57 -16.46
C VAL A 261 -12.60 0.02 -15.74
N PHE A 262 -12.86 0.56 -14.54
CA PHE A 262 -11.83 0.97 -13.59
C PHE A 262 -11.74 -0.06 -12.48
N PHE A 263 -10.56 -0.66 -12.34
CA PHE A 263 -10.32 -1.63 -11.28
C PHE A 263 -9.91 -0.90 -10.01
N SER A 264 -10.66 -1.13 -8.92
CA SER A 264 -10.37 -0.51 -7.63
C SER A 264 -10.60 -1.49 -6.50
N GLY A 265 -9.65 -1.54 -5.56
CA GLY A 265 -9.73 -2.43 -4.42
C GLY A 265 -8.62 -2.20 -3.42
N TYR A 266 -8.31 -3.25 -2.67
CA TYR A 266 -7.39 -3.17 -1.54
C TYR A 266 -6.26 -4.17 -1.64
N LEU A 267 -5.09 -3.79 -1.11
CA LEU A 267 -4.06 -4.74 -0.77
C LEU A 267 -4.51 -5.49 0.49
N GLY A 268 -4.56 -6.81 0.38
CA GLY A 268 -4.86 -7.67 1.50
C GLY A 268 -3.66 -8.55 1.84
N MET A 269 -3.26 -8.58 3.11
CA MET A 269 -2.11 -9.39 3.52
C MET A 269 -2.54 -10.73 4.13
N HIS A 270 -3.54 -10.78 5.01
CA HIS A 270 -3.89 -12.02 5.72
C HIS A 270 -5.37 -12.37 5.73
N GLU A 271 -6.26 -11.39 5.66
CA GLU A 271 -7.71 -11.64 5.80
C GLU A 271 -8.52 -11.39 4.52
N SER A 272 -7.85 -11.08 3.41
CA SER A 272 -8.52 -10.77 2.15
C SER A 272 -9.37 -11.92 1.63
N ASP A 273 -8.95 -13.15 1.84
CA ASP A 273 -9.72 -14.35 1.45
C ASP A 273 -11.12 -14.34 2.06
N ARG A 274 -11.20 -14.02 3.35
CA ARG A 274 -12.46 -13.95 4.09
C ARG A 274 -13.31 -12.76 3.67
N ASN A 275 -12.67 -11.70 3.17
CA ASN A 275 -13.31 -10.47 2.76
C ASN A 275 -13.70 -10.41 1.27
N ILE A 276 -13.21 -11.31 0.42
CA ILE A 276 -13.55 -11.34 -1.01
C ILE A 276 -15.07 -11.29 -1.25
N PRO A 277 -15.92 -12.10 -0.59
CA PRO A 277 -17.37 -12.02 -0.79
C PRO A 277 -17.97 -10.69 -0.33
N PHE A 278 -17.39 -10.05 0.69
CA PHE A 278 -17.79 -8.73 1.16
C PHE A 278 -17.39 -7.65 0.16
N PHE A 279 -16.17 -7.72 -0.40
CA PHE A 279 -15.63 -6.72 -1.32
C PHE A 279 -16.53 -6.51 -2.53
N GLN A 280 -17.08 -7.57 -3.12
CA GLN A 280 -18.01 -7.45 -4.25
C GLN A 280 -19.24 -6.59 -3.90
N ASN A 281 -19.73 -6.67 -2.67
CA ASN A 281 -20.93 -5.92 -2.25
C ASN A 281 -20.64 -4.43 -2.00
N VAL A 282 -19.38 -4.04 -1.83
CA VAL A 282 -18.97 -2.67 -1.53
C VAL A 282 -18.25 -1.98 -2.70
N GLY A 283 -18.51 -2.44 -3.92
CA GLY A 283 -17.97 -1.81 -5.13
C GLY A 283 -16.49 -2.09 -5.41
N VAL A 284 -15.87 -2.99 -4.67
CA VAL A 284 -14.51 -3.48 -4.94
C VAL A 284 -14.59 -4.56 -6.03
N ASN A 285 -13.81 -4.42 -7.09
CA ASN A 285 -13.78 -5.35 -8.22
C ASN A 285 -12.39 -5.93 -8.49
N THR A 286 -11.38 -5.52 -7.74
CA THR A 286 -10.02 -6.08 -7.80
C THR A 286 -9.44 -6.26 -6.41
N VAL A 287 -8.54 -7.20 -6.28
CA VAL A 287 -7.71 -7.40 -5.08
C VAL A 287 -6.30 -7.75 -5.56
N GLN A 288 -5.31 -7.11 -4.98
CA GLN A 288 -3.94 -7.62 -5.06
C GLN A 288 -3.61 -8.35 -3.76
N MET A 289 -3.08 -9.54 -3.93
CA MET A 289 -2.49 -10.26 -2.82
C MET A 289 -1.01 -10.48 -3.12
N SER A 290 -0.18 -9.92 -2.28
CA SER A 290 1.17 -10.43 -2.15
C SER A 290 1.06 -11.81 -1.53
N LEU A 291 1.68 -12.81 -2.15
CA LEU A 291 1.91 -14.07 -1.49
C LEU A 291 2.65 -13.78 -0.20
N GLU A 292 2.18 -14.30 0.92
CA GLU A 292 2.81 -14.03 2.20
C GLU A 292 4.28 -14.41 2.18
N PHE A 293 5.13 -13.64 2.84
CA PHE A 293 6.57 -13.87 2.92
C PHE A 293 6.95 -15.35 3.16
N PRO A 294 6.35 -16.07 4.11
CA PRO A 294 6.66 -17.48 4.29
C PRO A 294 6.32 -18.37 3.09
N GLU A 295 5.22 -18.09 2.41
CA GLU A 295 4.75 -18.88 1.26
C GLU A 295 5.71 -18.79 0.08
N MET A 296 6.35 -17.63 -0.07
CA MET A 296 7.32 -17.40 -1.15
C MET A 296 8.74 -17.76 -0.77
N MET A 297 9.13 -17.46 0.48
CA MET A 297 10.46 -17.73 0.98
C MET A 297 10.71 -19.23 1.14
N ASP A 298 9.66 -19.99 1.48
CA ASP A 298 9.71 -21.44 1.71
C ASP A 298 9.12 -22.27 0.55
N LEU A 299 8.97 -21.66 -0.66
CA LEU A 299 8.49 -22.39 -1.84
C LEU A 299 9.39 -23.60 -2.16
N PHE A 300 10.70 -23.42 -1.94
CA PHE A 300 11.69 -24.47 -2.11
C PHE A 300 12.42 -24.75 -0.79
N VAL A 301 12.42 -25.98 -0.35
CA VAL A 301 13.00 -26.43 0.92
C VAL A 301 14.01 -27.57 0.72
N GLU A 302 14.83 -27.85 1.74
CA GLU A 302 15.83 -28.93 1.70
C GLU A 302 15.20 -30.32 1.62
N GLY A 303 14.11 -30.54 2.32
CA GLY A 303 13.43 -31.83 2.36
C GLY A 303 11.96 -31.69 2.69
N ILE A 304 11.14 -32.49 2.02
CA ILE A 304 9.72 -32.58 2.29
C ILE A 304 9.26 -34.02 2.16
N ALA A 305 8.31 -34.43 2.99
CA ALA A 305 7.63 -35.70 2.89
C ALA A 305 6.15 -35.52 3.26
N GLY A 306 5.25 -35.86 2.34
CA GLY A 306 3.81 -35.75 2.57
C GLY A 306 3.33 -34.35 2.93
N GLY A 307 3.95 -33.30 2.38
CA GLY A 307 3.64 -31.92 2.71
C GLY A 307 4.27 -31.39 4.01
N PHE A 308 5.02 -32.22 4.74
CA PHE A 308 5.73 -31.82 5.95
C PHE A 308 7.21 -31.56 5.65
N GLN A 309 7.74 -30.46 6.20
CA GLN A 309 9.19 -30.22 6.22
C GLN A 309 9.84 -31.21 7.18
N VAL A 310 10.90 -31.90 6.71
CA VAL A 310 11.60 -32.90 7.47
C VAL A 310 12.89 -32.33 8.03
N GLU A 311 13.07 -32.41 9.35
CA GLU A 311 14.31 -32.05 10.05
C GLU A 311 15.04 -33.30 10.56
N TYR A 312 16.33 -33.38 10.24
CA TYR A 312 17.25 -34.41 10.77
C TYR A 312 18.26 -33.73 11.69
N GLN A 313 18.16 -33.94 12.97
CA GLN A 313 19.01 -33.27 13.94
C GLN A 313 20.11 -34.18 14.48
N ARG A 314 21.29 -33.57 14.70
CA ARG A 314 22.47 -34.20 15.34
C ARG A 314 22.87 -35.54 14.73
N GLY A 315 22.86 -35.64 13.39
CA GLY A 315 23.28 -36.83 12.67
C GLY A 315 22.27 -37.96 12.66
N CYS A 316 21.00 -37.68 12.88
CA CYS A 316 19.91 -38.63 12.74
C CYS A 316 19.96 -39.28 11.33
N THR A 317 19.87 -40.63 11.30
CA THR A 317 19.85 -41.44 10.06
C THR A 317 18.47 -42.02 9.77
N GLY A 318 17.44 -41.58 10.51
CA GLY A 318 16.06 -41.97 10.28
C GLY A 318 15.51 -41.56 8.91
N THR A 319 14.34 -42.03 8.58
CA THR A 319 13.67 -41.72 7.32
C THR A 319 12.21 -41.30 7.54
N ALA A 320 11.72 -40.39 6.70
CA ALA A 320 10.31 -40.10 6.55
C ALA A 320 9.93 -40.31 5.07
N THR A 321 9.07 -41.28 4.80
CA THR A 321 8.71 -41.67 3.42
C THR A 321 7.23 -41.94 3.29
N VAL A 322 6.58 -41.39 2.28
CA VAL A 322 5.21 -41.76 1.94
C VAL A 322 5.23 -43.16 1.31
N THR A 323 4.35 -44.02 1.77
CA THR A 323 4.25 -45.41 1.33
C THR A 323 2.80 -45.83 1.10
N THR A 324 2.63 -46.85 0.28
CA THR A 324 1.32 -47.51 0.04
C THR A 324 1.28 -48.93 0.64
N GLU A 325 2.22 -49.30 1.52
CA GLU A 325 2.25 -50.59 2.20
C GLU A 325 1.14 -50.74 3.23
N GLU A 326 0.75 -49.66 3.86
CA GLU A 326 -0.27 -49.53 4.88
C GLU A 326 -1.10 -48.27 4.65
N SER A 327 -2.32 -48.16 5.17
CA SER A 327 -3.11 -46.92 5.28
C SER A 327 -4.22 -47.10 6.31
N ALA A 328 -4.56 -46.02 7.02
CA ALA A 328 -5.72 -45.99 7.90
C ALA A 328 -6.98 -45.64 7.11
N SER A 329 -6.83 -44.76 6.12
CA SER A 329 -7.82 -44.45 5.12
C SER A 329 -7.14 -44.34 3.76
N GLY A 330 -7.90 -44.27 2.64
CA GLY A 330 -7.32 -44.14 1.32
C GLY A 330 -6.36 -45.26 0.91
N LYS A 331 -5.18 -44.87 0.37
CA LYS A 331 -4.17 -45.84 -0.15
C LYS A 331 -2.75 -45.56 0.30
N ALA A 332 -2.46 -44.40 0.89
CA ALA A 332 -1.12 -44.01 1.28
C ALA A 332 -1.05 -43.60 2.76
N CYS A 333 0.12 -43.68 3.35
CA CYS A 333 0.44 -43.13 4.67
C CYS A 333 1.91 -42.72 4.73
N MET A 334 2.33 -42.10 5.83
CA MET A 334 3.73 -41.75 6.11
C MET A 334 4.35 -42.84 6.99
N LYS A 335 5.52 -43.35 6.58
CA LYS A 335 6.35 -44.26 7.38
C LYS A 335 7.55 -43.52 7.96
N LEU A 336 7.71 -43.57 9.27
CA LEU A 336 8.82 -42.96 10.01
C LEU A 336 9.73 -44.03 10.60
N THR A 337 11.04 -43.82 10.49
CA THR A 337 12.06 -44.60 11.18
C THR A 337 13.06 -43.68 11.87
N ASN A 338 13.66 -44.13 12.96
CA ASN A 338 14.80 -43.48 13.59
C ASN A 338 15.72 -44.55 14.18
N ASP A 339 16.98 -44.59 13.74
CA ASP A 339 17.95 -45.59 14.16
C ASP A 339 18.77 -45.16 15.39
N MET A 340 18.52 -43.93 15.89
CA MET A 340 19.32 -43.31 16.94
C MET A 340 18.58 -43.35 18.27
N ALA A 341 19.26 -43.78 19.32
CA ALA A 341 18.70 -43.73 20.67
C ALA A 341 18.61 -42.29 21.18
N ARG A 342 17.58 -41.99 21.97
CA ARG A 342 17.33 -40.67 22.59
C ARG A 342 18.56 -40.10 23.30
N SER A 343 19.38 -40.93 23.91
CA SER A 343 20.59 -40.54 24.62
C SER A 343 21.61 -39.83 23.72
N SER A 344 21.55 -40.04 22.41
CA SER A 344 22.39 -39.30 21.44
C SER A 344 21.95 -37.88 21.21
N GLY A 345 20.70 -37.54 21.54
CA GLY A 345 20.05 -36.28 21.22
C GLY A 345 19.73 -36.12 19.74
N ALA A 346 19.89 -37.17 18.93
CA ALA A 346 19.51 -37.18 17.53
C ALA A 346 18.02 -37.51 17.39
N TYR A 347 17.33 -36.79 16.54
CA TYR A 347 15.91 -37.00 16.25
C TYR A 347 15.54 -36.68 14.81
N LEU A 348 14.45 -37.27 14.36
CA LEU A 348 13.73 -36.90 13.14
C LEU A 348 12.43 -36.20 13.53
N GLN A 349 12.16 -35.07 12.87
CA GLN A 349 10.97 -34.28 13.15
C GLN A 349 10.29 -33.89 11.84
N LEU A 350 8.98 -34.03 11.80
CA LEU A 350 8.13 -33.49 10.76
C LEU A 350 7.50 -32.17 11.27
N ASN A 351 7.61 -31.11 10.50
CA ASN A 351 7.06 -29.80 10.82
C ASN A 351 6.01 -29.40 9.78
N HIS A 352 4.92 -28.81 10.25
CA HIS A 352 3.95 -28.16 9.38
C HIS A 352 3.55 -26.81 10.00
N ARG A 353 3.85 -25.71 9.32
CA ARG A 353 3.47 -24.37 9.74
C ARG A 353 2.03 -24.10 9.37
N LEU A 354 1.29 -23.46 10.27
CA LEU A 354 -0.12 -23.17 10.14
C LEU A 354 -0.38 -21.68 10.33
N ASN A 355 -1.29 -21.14 9.57
CA ASN A 355 -1.90 -19.84 9.84
C ASN A 355 -3.15 -20.06 10.70
N LEU A 356 -3.23 -19.41 11.83
CA LEU A 356 -4.22 -19.62 12.87
C LEU A 356 -4.89 -18.32 13.28
N GLU A 357 -6.07 -18.41 13.87
CA GLU A 357 -6.75 -17.26 14.47
C GLU A 357 -6.34 -17.10 15.93
N PRO A 358 -6.17 -15.87 16.44
CA PRO A 358 -5.89 -15.64 17.85
C PRO A 358 -7.02 -16.12 18.75
N ASN A 359 -6.70 -16.39 20.04
CA ASN A 359 -7.65 -16.84 21.06
C ASN A 359 -8.54 -18.03 20.64
N THR A 360 -8.08 -18.84 19.69
CA THR A 360 -8.86 -19.92 19.11
C THR A 360 -8.30 -21.26 19.52
N THR A 361 -9.19 -22.18 19.92
CA THR A 361 -8.80 -23.55 20.28
C THR A 361 -8.82 -24.45 19.05
N TYR A 362 -7.71 -25.12 18.82
CA TYR A 362 -7.51 -26.09 17.73
C TYR A 362 -7.32 -27.49 18.27
N VAL A 363 -7.65 -28.47 17.43
CA VAL A 363 -7.37 -29.90 17.66
C VAL A 363 -6.39 -30.35 16.59
N PHE A 364 -5.19 -30.77 17.00
CA PHE A 364 -4.21 -31.44 16.16
C PHE A 364 -4.30 -32.95 16.44
N GLY A 365 -4.56 -33.75 15.43
CA GLY A 365 -4.68 -35.19 15.57
C GLY A 365 -4.17 -35.93 14.36
N LEU A 366 -3.94 -37.26 14.59
CA LEU A 366 -3.55 -38.20 13.55
C LEU A 366 -3.90 -39.62 14.00
N LYS A 367 -3.86 -40.57 13.07
CA LYS A 367 -3.82 -41.99 13.35
C LYS A 367 -2.39 -42.52 13.24
N ALA A 368 -2.01 -43.42 14.11
CA ALA A 368 -0.71 -44.07 14.07
C ALA A 368 -0.80 -45.56 14.33
N LYS A 369 0.09 -46.32 13.67
CA LYS A 369 0.23 -47.79 13.80
C LYS A 369 1.70 -48.16 13.69
N GLY A 370 2.14 -49.21 14.38
CA GLY A 370 3.48 -49.76 14.25
C GLY A 370 4.32 -49.62 15.50
N LYS A 371 5.64 -49.74 15.34
CA LYS A 371 6.59 -49.77 16.46
C LYS A 371 7.15 -48.36 16.72
N SER A 372 6.67 -47.77 17.81
CA SER A 372 7.11 -46.50 18.34
C SER A 372 7.66 -46.66 19.75
N GLN A 373 8.60 -45.83 20.12
CA GLN A 373 9.04 -45.70 21.50
C GLN A 373 8.12 -44.73 22.26
N LYS A 374 8.04 -44.84 23.58
CA LYS A 374 7.22 -43.93 24.41
C LYS A 374 7.62 -42.46 24.32
N THR A 375 8.74 -42.18 23.68
CA THR A 375 9.27 -40.85 23.46
C THR A 375 8.87 -40.22 22.12
N ASP A 376 8.28 -41.01 21.21
CA ASP A 376 7.70 -40.45 19.98
C ASP A 376 6.37 -39.77 20.33
N PHE A 377 6.14 -38.58 19.81
CA PHE A 377 4.96 -37.78 20.17
C PHE A 377 4.60 -36.71 19.15
N ILE A 378 3.36 -36.25 19.22
CA ILE A 378 2.88 -35.07 18.52
C ILE A 378 2.82 -33.90 19.51
N TYR A 379 3.15 -32.69 19.04
CA TYR A 379 3.11 -31.51 19.88
C TYR A 379 2.93 -30.20 19.07
N ALA A 380 2.48 -29.16 19.78
CA ALA A 380 2.40 -27.81 19.29
C ALA A 380 3.17 -26.86 20.22
N TRP A 381 3.75 -25.80 19.69
CA TRP A 381 4.40 -24.69 20.35
C TRP A 381 5.61 -25.08 21.23
N ASP A 382 5.39 -25.16 22.54
CA ASP A 382 6.45 -25.26 23.57
C ASP A 382 6.83 -26.69 23.96
N GLY A 383 6.25 -27.69 23.29
CA GLY A 383 6.43 -29.10 23.62
C GLY A 383 5.74 -29.56 24.91
N THR A 384 5.03 -28.64 25.60
CA THR A 384 4.26 -29.01 26.80
C THR A 384 2.89 -29.59 26.44
N THR A 385 2.24 -29.04 25.41
CA THR A 385 0.99 -29.57 24.86
C THR A 385 1.31 -30.67 23.87
N ARG A 386 1.39 -31.91 24.38
CA ARG A 386 1.77 -33.08 23.60
C ARG A 386 1.06 -34.36 24.01
N THR A 387 1.04 -35.37 23.13
CA THR A 387 0.65 -36.74 23.44
C THR A 387 1.68 -37.71 22.86
N ASN A 388 2.05 -38.71 23.64
CA ASN A 388 3.00 -39.75 23.21
C ASN A 388 2.28 -40.75 22.31
N ILE A 389 2.98 -41.23 21.29
CA ILE A 389 2.54 -42.34 20.43
C ILE A 389 3.08 -43.63 21.01
N ALA A 390 2.22 -44.63 21.22
CA ALA A 390 2.60 -45.93 21.71
C ALA A 390 2.66 -46.97 20.58
N SER A 391 3.49 -48.00 20.74
CA SER A 391 3.48 -49.14 19.82
C SER A 391 2.11 -49.82 19.78
N SER A 392 1.62 -50.06 18.56
CA SER A 392 0.35 -50.76 18.33
C SER A 392 0.37 -51.49 16.99
N ASP A 393 -0.20 -52.71 16.96
CA ASP A 393 -0.43 -53.41 15.69
C ASP A 393 -1.70 -52.93 14.96
N ASP A 394 -2.55 -52.13 15.63
CA ASP A 394 -3.75 -51.51 15.10
C ASP A 394 -3.57 -50.00 14.97
N TRP A 395 -4.35 -49.36 14.07
CA TRP A 395 -4.42 -47.91 13.96
C TRP A 395 -5.09 -47.33 15.22
N VAL A 396 -4.40 -46.40 15.87
CA VAL A 396 -4.85 -45.69 17.08
C VAL A 396 -4.89 -44.20 16.83
N ASP A 397 -5.99 -43.56 17.29
CA ASP A 397 -6.17 -42.14 17.22
C ASP A 397 -5.39 -41.42 18.33
N TYR A 398 -4.61 -40.40 17.94
CA TYR A 398 -3.90 -39.49 18.86
C TYR A 398 -4.31 -38.06 18.57
N LYS A 399 -4.53 -37.25 19.61
CA LYS A 399 -4.86 -35.86 19.48
C LYS A 399 -4.41 -35.02 20.67
N ILE A 400 -4.18 -33.76 20.41
CA ILE A 400 -3.96 -32.70 21.40
C ILE A 400 -4.87 -31.53 21.11
N GLU A 401 -5.20 -30.78 22.15
CA GLU A 401 -5.87 -29.48 22.01
C GLU A 401 -4.91 -28.37 22.43
N PHE A 402 -4.81 -27.32 21.63
CA PHE A 402 -4.03 -26.15 21.98
C PHE A 402 -4.84 -24.89 21.65
N THR A 403 -4.59 -23.81 22.39
CA THR A 403 -5.27 -22.54 22.20
C THR A 403 -4.25 -21.47 21.86
N THR A 404 -4.45 -20.78 20.76
CA THR A 404 -3.61 -19.65 20.34
C THR A 404 -3.73 -18.49 21.34
N LYS A 405 -2.63 -17.78 21.56
CA LYS A 405 -2.61 -16.59 22.43
C LYS A 405 -3.29 -15.42 21.73
N LYS A 406 -3.57 -14.36 22.48
CA LYS A 406 -4.21 -13.11 22.00
C LYS A 406 -3.59 -12.52 20.72
N ASN A 407 -2.31 -12.72 20.51
CA ASN A 407 -1.54 -12.19 19.39
C ASN A 407 -0.79 -13.29 18.61
N GLN A 408 -1.26 -14.52 18.69
CA GLN A 408 -0.66 -15.66 17.98
C GLN A 408 -1.47 -15.98 16.74
N VAL A 409 -0.90 -15.70 15.58
CA VAL A 409 -1.53 -15.90 14.25
C VAL A 409 -0.92 -17.07 13.49
N SER A 410 0.12 -17.68 14.00
CA SER A 410 0.75 -18.85 13.40
C SER A 410 1.29 -19.83 14.45
N GLU A 411 1.40 -21.09 14.08
CA GLU A 411 1.99 -22.14 14.87
C GLU A 411 2.59 -23.20 13.97
N THR A 412 3.58 -23.92 14.47
CA THR A 412 4.12 -25.12 13.81
C THR A 412 3.72 -26.36 14.61
N VAL A 413 2.91 -27.22 14.02
CA VAL A 413 2.64 -28.54 14.59
C VAL A 413 3.73 -29.51 14.18
N ARG A 414 4.07 -30.42 15.07
CA ARG A 414 5.23 -31.28 14.93
C ARG A 414 4.93 -32.74 15.30
N ILE A 415 5.57 -33.65 14.55
CA ILE A 415 5.59 -35.09 14.84
C ILE A 415 7.04 -35.47 15.02
N LEU A 416 7.41 -35.97 16.19
CA LEU A 416 8.79 -36.21 16.58
C LEU A 416 9.05 -37.71 16.81
N CYS A 417 10.12 -38.21 16.19
CA CYS A 417 10.74 -39.48 16.52
C CYS A 417 12.06 -39.24 17.26
N ASP A 418 12.02 -39.31 18.59
CA ASP A 418 13.10 -38.93 19.52
C ASP A 418 13.88 -40.16 20.06
N ASP A 419 13.54 -41.39 19.62
CA ASP A 419 14.21 -42.62 20.01
C ASP A 419 14.15 -43.64 18.86
N ILE A 420 14.78 -44.80 19.05
CA ILE A 420 14.77 -45.87 18.06
C ILE A 420 13.33 -46.26 17.69
N THR A 421 13.01 -46.04 16.42
CA THR A 421 11.69 -46.34 15.85
C THR A 421 11.88 -47.21 14.61
N GLU A 422 11.48 -48.49 14.70
CA GLU A 422 11.69 -49.49 13.63
C GLU A 422 10.76 -49.29 12.44
N GLY A 423 9.60 -48.63 12.66
CA GLY A 423 8.60 -48.33 11.64
C GLY A 423 7.29 -47.86 12.27
N LEU A 424 7.05 -46.58 12.26
CA LEU A 424 5.82 -45.94 12.69
C LEU A 424 5.08 -45.45 11.46
N TYR A 425 3.89 -45.94 11.21
CA TYR A 425 2.99 -45.47 10.17
C TYR A 425 2.06 -44.43 10.77
N ILE A 426 1.90 -43.26 10.10
CA ILE A 426 0.96 -42.20 10.46
C ILE A 426 0.06 -41.86 9.27
N ASP A 427 -1.19 -41.51 9.56
CA ASP A 427 -2.19 -41.23 8.56
C ASP A 427 -3.29 -40.35 9.14
N ASP A 428 -4.18 -39.84 8.29
CA ASP A 428 -5.33 -38.97 8.64
C ASP A 428 -4.91 -37.81 9.56
N VAL A 429 -3.82 -37.13 9.21
CA VAL A 429 -3.31 -35.99 9.98
C VAL A 429 -4.20 -34.79 9.77
N TYR A 430 -4.61 -34.14 10.85
CA TYR A 430 -5.46 -32.97 10.77
C TYR A 430 -5.17 -31.92 11.84
N VAL A 431 -5.41 -30.66 11.50
CA VAL A 431 -5.60 -29.56 12.44
C VAL A 431 -6.89 -28.84 12.07
N VAL A 432 -7.82 -28.78 13.01
CA VAL A 432 -9.13 -28.13 12.83
C VAL A 432 -9.46 -27.27 14.04
N LYS A 433 -10.31 -26.25 13.87
CA LYS A 433 -10.88 -25.56 15.02
C LYS A 433 -11.72 -26.53 15.85
N LYS A 434 -11.66 -26.39 17.16
CA LYS A 434 -12.44 -27.24 18.07
C LYS A 434 -13.92 -27.21 17.72
N GLY A 435 -14.49 -28.39 17.50
CA GLY A 435 -15.90 -28.57 17.13
C GLY A 435 -16.15 -28.69 15.61
N GLN A 436 -15.16 -28.44 14.78
CA GLN A 436 -15.25 -28.71 13.33
C GLN A 436 -14.99 -30.20 13.03
N ASP A 437 -15.58 -30.67 11.92
CA ASP A 437 -15.37 -32.03 11.42
C ASP A 437 -14.00 -32.15 10.73
N PRO A 438 -13.07 -32.98 11.24
CA PRO A 438 -11.76 -33.13 10.61
C PRO A 438 -11.78 -33.91 9.28
N THR A 439 -12.88 -34.60 8.97
CA THR A 439 -13.04 -35.33 7.70
C THR A 439 -13.46 -34.42 6.55
N ASP A 440 -13.94 -33.22 6.85
CA ASP A 440 -14.19 -32.19 5.83
C ASP A 440 -12.88 -31.47 5.49
N SER A 441 -12.36 -31.73 4.28
CA SER A 441 -11.11 -31.15 3.81
C SER A 441 -11.06 -29.62 3.84
N ARG A 442 -12.21 -28.92 3.84
CA ARG A 442 -12.29 -27.47 3.97
C ARG A 442 -11.93 -26.99 5.37
N ASN A 443 -12.07 -27.83 6.38
CA ASN A 443 -11.75 -27.52 7.78
C ASN A 443 -10.31 -27.88 8.14
N ASN A 444 -9.72 -28.87 7.46
CA ASN A 444 -8.38 -29.33 7.78
C ASN A 444 -7.32 -28.33 7.26
N LEU A 445 -6.49 -27.85 8.15
CA LEU A 445 -5.39 -26.93 7.85
C LEU A 445 -4.11 -27.67 7.41
N ILE A 446 -4.06 -29.00 7.49
CA ILE A 446 -2.93 -29.80 7.01
C ILE A 446 -3.09 -30.09 5.52
N TYR A 447 -2.07 -29.73 4.74
CA TYR A 447 -1.97 -30.14 3.35
C TYR A 447 -1.67 -31.66 3.29
N ASP A 448 -2.43 -32.38 2.47
CA ASP A 448 -2.25 -33.83 2.22
C ASP A 448 -2.17 -34.67 3.50
N GLY A 449 -3.02 -34.41 4.49
CA GLY A 449 -3.01 -35.12 5.78
C GLY A 449 -3.28 -36.63 5.68
N GLY A 450 -3.90 -37.09 4.60
CA GLY A 450 -4.07 -38.51 4.25
C GLY A 450 -2.99 -39.02 3.29
N PHE A 451 -1.99 -38.21 2.92
CA PHE A 451 -0.85 -38.58 2.06
C PHE A 451 -1.20 -39.07 0.64
N GLU A 452 -2.43 -38.87 0.19
CA GLU A 452 -2.94 -39.38 -1.08
C GLU A 452 -2.36 -38.66 -2.30
N ILE A 453 -1.99 -37.42 -2.14
CA ILE A 453 -1.36 -36.60 -3.20
C ILE A 453 0.11 -37.08 -3.34
N SER A 454 0.83 -37.11 -2.24
CA SER A 454 2.25 -37.49 -2.17
C SER A 454 2.46 -38.96 -2.50
N GLY A 455 1.47 -39.84 -2.23
CA GLY A 455 1.48 -41.24 -2.58
C GLY A 455 1.54 -41.55 -4.08
N LYS A 456 1.27 -40.54 -4.94
CA LYS A 456 1.41 -40.66 -6.40
C LYS A 456 2.89 -40.56 -6.87
N GLY A 457 3.79 -40.24 -5.95
CA GLY A 457 5.21 -40.03 -6.23
C GLY A 457 5.50 -38.65 -6.85
N PRO A 458 6.80 -38.29 -6.95
CA PRO A 458 7.22 -36.98 -7.42
C PRO A 458 6.86 -36.75 -8.89
N THR A 459 6.36 -35.57 -9.19
CA THR A 459 6.11 -35.08 -10.56
C THR A 459 7.41 -34.89 -11.34
N ASP A 460 7.33 -34.71 -12.65
CA ASP A 460 8.52 -34.42 -13.45
C ASP A 460 9.12 -33.05 -13.13
N PHE A 461 8.30 -32.10 -12.68
CA PHE A 461 8.75 -30.82 -12.13
C PHE A 461 9.60 -31.02 -10.87
N GLU A 462 9.10 -31.77 -9.89
CA GLU A 462 9.81 -32.04 -8.63
C GLU A 462 11.11 -32.80 -8.83
N LYS A 463 11.14 -33.74 -9.79
CA LYS A 463 12.39 -34.43 -10.17
C LYS A 463 13.42 -33.47 -10.73
N ARG A 464 13.02 -32.58 -11.69
CA ARG A 464 13.92 -31.57 -12.26
C ARG A 464 14.42 -30.58 -11.20
N LEU A 465 13.54 -30.10 -10.34
CA LEU A 465 13.88 -29.18 -9.24
C LEU A 465 14.96 -29.80 -8.33
N LYS A 466 14.79 -31.07 -7.96
CA LYS A 466 15.76 -31.83 -7.17
C LYS A 466 17.08 -32.04 -7.90
N ASP A 467 17.02 -32.45 -9.17
CA ASP A 467 18.23 -32.79 -9.94
C ASP A 467 19.07 -31.54 -10.27
N GLU A 468 18.41 -30.39 -10.55
CA GLU A 468 19.08 -29.18 -10.99
C GLU A 468 19.48 -28.24 -9.83
N LEU A 469 18.70 -28.18 -8.74
CA LEU A 469 18.94 -27.27 -7.63
C LEU A 469 19.14 -27.96 -6.28
N GLY A 470 18.85 -29.26 -6.17
CA GLY A 470 18.88 -29.98 -4.89
C GLY A 470 17.74 -29.61 -3.94
N LEU A 471 16.68 -28.98 -4.46
CA LEU A 471 15.57 -28.45 -3.68
C LEU A 471 14.31 -29.28 -3.88
N TYR A 472 13.34 -29.10 -2.99
CA TYR A 472 12.03 -29.73 -3.02
C TYR A 472 10.95 -28.66 -3.01
N LEU A 473 9.86 -28.88 -3.76
CA LEU A 473 8.72 -28.00 -3.76
C LEU A 473 7.95 -28.13 -2.44
N ASN A 474 7.70 -27.01 -1.77
CA ASN A 474 6.75 -26.94 -0.69
C ASN A 474 5.36 -26.60 -1.26
N PRO A 475 4.39 -27.51 -1.27
CA PRO A 475 3.11 -27.31 -1.93
C PRO A 475 2.16 -26.38 -1.17
N TRP A 476 2.44 -26.08 0.09
CA TRP A 476 1.54 -25.36 0.99
C TRP A 476 1.18 -23.95 0.50
N GLY A 477 2.17 -23.18 0.03
CA GLY A 477 1.92 -21.83 -0.49
C GLY A 477 1.04 -21.83 -1.74
N LEU A 478 1.28 -22.79 -2.65
CA LEU A 478 0.48 -22.90 -3.88
C LEU A 478 -0.96 -23.34 -3.57
N GLU A 479 -1.17 -24.19 -2.56
CA GLU A 479 -2.52 -24.58 -2.15
C GLU A 479 -3.29 -23.44 -1.49
N ASN A 480 -2.64 -22.62 -0.69
CA ASN A 480 -3.25 -21.41 -0.17
C ASN A 480 -3.62 -20.43 -1.29
N LEU A 481 -2.76 -20.28 -2.29
CA LEU A 481 -3.07 -19.47 -3.46
C LEU A 481 -4.30 -20.01 -4.19
N ARG A 482 -4.43 -21.33 -4.40
CA ARG A 482 -5.63 -21.94 -5.02
C ARG A 482 -6.92 -21.59 -4.27
N LYS A 483 -6.92 -21.70 -2.94
CA LYS A 483 -8.10 -21.36 -2.11
C LYS A 483 -8.53 -19.90 -2.33
N ARG A 484 -7.58 -18.98 -2.41
CA ARG A 484 -7.84 -17.56 -2.66
C ARG A 484 -8.42 -17.31 -4.05
N LEU A 485 -7.83 -17.97 -5.05
CA LEU A 485 -8.29 -17.87 -6.43
C LEU A 485 -9.68 -18.47 -6.62
N ASP A 486 -10.03 -19.58 -5.93
CA ASP A 486 -11.38 -20.15 -5.90
C ASP A 486 -12.43 -19.12 -5.44
N TRP A 487 -12.09 -18.32 -4.42
CA TRP A 487 -12.99 -17.28 -3.91
C TRP A 487 -13.10 -16.10 -4.87
N ALA A 488 -11.99 -15.67 -5.47
CA ALA A 488 -11.98 -14.61 -6.46
C ALA A 488 -12.79 -14.99 -7.71
N GLU A 489 -12.58 -16.18 -8.25
CA GLU A 489 -13.32 -16.71 -9.40
C GLU A 489 -14.81 -16.73 -9.13
N LYS A 490 -15.23 -17.26 -7.98
CA LYS A 490 -16.64 -17.35 -7.58
C LYS A 490 -17.32 -15.99 -7.43
N ASN A 491 -16.58 -14.94 -7.08
CA ASN A 491 -17.12 -13.62 -6.77
C ASN A 491 -16.84 -12.59 -7.87
N ASN A 492 -16.39 -12.98 -9.06
CA ASN A 492 -16.06 -12.07 -10.15
C ASN A 492 -15.10 -10.93 -9.71
N ILE A 493 -14.07 -11.28 -8.97
CA ILE A 493 -13.01 -10.35 -8.59
C ILE A 493 -11.83 -10.50 -9.54
N TYR A 494 -11.38 -9.39 -10.12
CA TYR A 494 -10.10 -9.33 -10.81
C TYR A 494 -8.98 -9.56 -9.80
N PHE A 495 -8.21 -10.61 -9.98
CA PHE A 495 -7.15 -10.94 -9.07
C PHE A 495 -5.79 -10.58 -9.67
N ASP A 496 -5.10 -9.64 -9.04
CA ASP A 496 -3.72 -9.27 -9.34
C ASP A 496 -2.80 -9.98 -8.34
N VAL A 497 -1.93 -10.85 -8.85
CA VAL A 497 -1.05 -11.64 -7.98
C VAL A 497 0.29 -10.92 -7.80
N GLY A 498 0.61 -10.57 -6.57
CA GLY A 498 1.94 -10.06 -6.23
C GLY A 498 2.95 -11.21 -6.09
N LEU A 499 3.78 -11.39 -7.09
CA LEU A 499 4.88 -12.35 -7.06
C LEU A 499 6.13 -11.66 -6.48
N GLY A 500 6.19 -11.48 -5.19
CA GLY A 500 7.29 -10.78 -4.50
C GLY A 500 8.61 -11.56 -4.49
N TRP A 501 9.07 -12.07 -5.61
CA TRP A 501 10.28 -12.89 -5.72
C TRP A 501 11.58 -12.17 -5.34
N ASN A 502 11.55 -10.87 -5.20
CA ASN A 502 12.66 -10.10 -4.65
C ASN A 502 12.79 -10.23 -3.12
N TYR A 503 11.78 -10.78 -2.42
CA TYR A 503 11.83 -11.01 -0.98
C TYR A 503 12.36 -12.41 -0.62
N LEU A 504 13.44 -12.84 -1.26
CA LEU A 504 14.06 -14.13 -0.92
C LEU A 504 14.90 -14.10 0.36
N GLU A 505 14.99 -12.94 1.04
CA GLU A 505 15.68 -12.80 2.31
C GLU A 505 15.10 -13.77 3.36
N GLY A 506 15.95 -14.58 3.96
CA GLY A 506 15.53 -15.63 4.90
C GLY A 506 15.07 -16.93 4.26
N SER A 507 15.00 -17.01 2.92
CA SER A 507 14.68 -18.28 2.24
C SER A 507 15.77 -19.33 2.43
N TYR A 508 15.38 -20.60 2.35
CA TYR A 508 16.33 -21.71 2.37
C TYR A 508 17.39 -21.59 1.28
N LEU A 509 16.98 -21.15 0.08
CA LEU A 509 17.90 -20.98 -1.06
C LEU A 509 19.08 -20.05 -0.72
N LEU A 510 18.81 -18.86 -0.17
CA LEU A 510 19.86 -17.90 0.20
C LEU A 510 20.61 -18.29 1.47
N SER A 511 19.94 -18.92 2.44
CA SER A 511 20.59 -19.36 3.68
C SER A 511 21.51 -20.55 3.48
N SER A 512 21.21 -21.42 2.52
CA SER A 512 22.03 -22.61 2.19
C SER A 512 23.23 -22.30 1.29
N ASP A 513 23.21 -21.18 0.58
CA ASP A 513 24.25 -20.78 -0.37
C ASP A 513 24.63 -19.30 -0.18
N PRO A 514 25.51 -18.99 0.77
CA PRO A 514 25.92 -17.61 1.07
C PRO A 514 26.57 -16.86 -0.10
N GLU A 515 27.05 -17.58 -1.13
CA GLU A 515 27.62 -16.92 -2.32
C GLU A 515 26.54 -16.22 -3.18
N LEU A 516 25.28 -16.62 -3.03
CA LEU A 516 24.17 -15.96 -3.69
C LEU A 516 23.79 -14.63 -3.02
N THR A 517 24.15 -14.49 -1.74
CA THR A 517 23.82 -13.31 -0.96
C THR A 517 24.87 -12.22 -1.20
N GLY A 518 24.43 -11.06 -1.59
CA GLY A 518 25.21 -9.83 -1.62
C GLY A 518 24.25 -8.70 -1.32
N TYR A 519 24.62 -7.71 -0.52
CA TYR A 519 23.77 -6.53 -0.39
C TYR A 519 23.76 -5.80 -1.73
N VAL A 520 22.73 -6.02 -2.51
CA VAL A 520 22.56 -5.41 -3.82
C VAL A 520 21.36 -4.46 -3.87
N GLY A 521 20.49 -4.47 -2.84
CA GLY A 521 19.35 -3.55 -2.72
C GLY A 521 18.45 -3.90 -1.55
N ARG A 522 17.53 -2.99 -1.18
CA ARG A 522 16.62 -3.16 -0.03
C ARG A 522 15.75 -4.42 -0.16
N PHE A 523 15.17 -4.66 -1.35
CA PHE A 523 14.29 -5.79 -1.61
C PHE A 523 14.88 -6.80 -2.60
N THR A 524 16.18 -6.69 -2.90
CA THR A 524 16.88 -7.60 -3.81
C THR A 524 18.19 -8.03 -3.15
N PRO A 525 18.12 -8.91 -2.13
CA PRO A 525 19.28 -9.29 -1.30
C PRO A 525 20.22 -10.29 -1.98
N PHE A 526 20.17 -10.41 -3.30
CA PHE A 526 20.96 -11.34 -4.10
C PHE A 526 21.49 -10.67 -5.39
N SER A 527 22.51 -11.26 -5.99
CA SER A 527 23.00 -10.81 -7.29
C SER A 527 22.12 -11.43 -8.38
N SER A 528 21.33 -10.60 -9.06
CA SER A 528 20.29 -11.00 -10.02
C SER A 528 20.80 -11.76 -11.26
N ASP A 529 22.09 -11.59 -11.58
CA ASP A 529 22.76 -12.26 -12.72
C ASP A 529 23.25 -13.67 -12.38
N GLN A 530 23.19 -14.08 -11.13
CA GLN A 530 23.62 -15.41 -10.72
C GLN A 530 22.79 -16.52 -11.39
N PRO A 531 23.42 -17.47 -12.10
CA PRO A 531 22.68 -18.52 -12.83
C PRO A 531 21.75 -19.34 -11.95
N LYS A 532 22.16 -19.60 -10.69
CA LYS A 532 21.35 -20.37 -9.74
C LYS A 532 20.11 -19.58 -9.32
N ILE A 533 20.20 -18.26 -9.12
CA ILE A 533 19.05 -17.39 -8.84
C ILE A 533 18.08 -17.41 -10.02
N ARG A 534 18.59 -17.18 -11.25
CA ARG A 534 17.74 -17.21 -12.45
C ARG A 534 17.03 -18.56 -12.62
N LYS A 535 17.75 -19.65 -12.35
CA LYS A 535 17.17 -20.99 -12.43
C LYS A 535 16.08 -21.21 -11.37
N ALA A 536 16.30 -20.76 -10.15
CA ALA A 536 15.29 -20.83 -9.08
C ALA A 536 14.05 -20.00 -9.45
N MET A 537 14.23 -18.81 -10.04
CA MET A 537 13.11 -18.00 -10.53
C MET A 537 12.34 -18.69 -11.66
N GLU A 538 13.02 -19.35 -12.60
CA GLU A 538 12.34 -20.13 -13.65
C GLU A 538 11.45 -21.21 -13.06
N PHE A 539 11.93 -21.97 -12.07
CA PHE A 539 11.12 -22.98 -11.37
C PHE A 539 9.97 -22.33 -10.59
N ALA A 540 10.19 -21.21 -9.90
CA ALA A 540 9.14 -20.50 -9.16
C ALA A 540 8.03 -20.00 -10.09
N ILE A 541 8.41 -19.43 -11.24
CA ILE A 541 7.47 -18.99 -12.29
C ILE A 541 6.65 -20.19 -12.81
N GLU A 542 7.32 -21.29 -13.16
CA GLU A 542 6.66 -22.50 -13.66
C GLU A 542 5.65 -23.06 -12.65
N ALA A 543 6.01 -23.11 -11.36
CA ALA A 543 5.14 -23.60 -10.29
C ALA A 543 3.87 -22.72 -10.12
N HIS A 544 4.01 -21.40 -10.16
CA HIS A 544 2.88 -20.49 -10.08
C HIS A 544 2.01 -20.53 -11.35
N ALA A 545 2.64 -20.57 -12.52
CA ALA A 545 1.95 -20.67 -13.79
C ALA A 545 1.08 -21.93 -13.90
N ASP A 546 1.52 -23.05 -13.27
CA ASP A 546 0.74 -24.29 -13.20
C ASP A 546 -0.56 -24.11 -12.39
N VAL A 547 -0.57 -23.20 -11.42
CA VAL A 547 -1.78 -22.79 -10.72
C VAL A 547 -2.63 -21.86 -11.60
N PHE A 548 -2.03 -20.80 -12.16
CA PHE A 548 -2.78 -19.75 -12.84
C PHE A 548 -3.57 -20.21 -14.05
N LYS A 549 -3.11 -21.24 -14.77
CA LYS A 549 -3.79 -21.77 -15.94
C LYS A 549 -5.21 -22.29 -15.67
N ASP A 550 -5.50 -22.63 -14.43
CA ASP A 550 -6.80 -23.16 -14.00
C ASP A 550 -7.82 -22.05 -13.67
N TYR A 551 -7.40 -20.78 -13.62
CA TYR A 551 -8.20 -19.64 -13.13
C TYR A 551 -8.34 -18.52 -14.16
N LYS A 552 -9.57 -18.11 -14.41
CA LYS A 552 -9.86 -16.97 -15.29
C LYS A 552 -9.79 -15.61 -14.56
N CYS A 553 -9.85 -15.59 -13.24
CA CYS A 553 -9.79 -14.35 -12.46
C CYS A 553 -8.37 -13.76 -12.41
N VAL A 554 -7.31 -14.55 -12.59
CA VAL A 554 -5.93 -14.05 -12.66
C VAL A 554 -5.70 -13.36 -14.00
N LYS A 555 -5.67 -12.04 -14.01
CA LYS A 555 -5.54 -11.22 -15.22
C LYS A 555 -4.26 -10.40 -15.26
N SER A 556 -3.63 -10.20 -14.12
CA SER A 556 -2.30 -9.58 -14.03
C SER A 556 -1.46 -10.18 -12.92
N VAL A 557 -0.17 -9.99 -13.05
CA VAL A 557 0.82 -10.26 -12.01
C VAL A 557 1.77 -9.08 -11.84
N MET A 558 2.02 -8.73 -10.58
CA MET A 558 3.15 -7.90 -10.21
C MET A 558 4.39 -8.80 -10.17
N ILE A 559 5.27 -8.65 -11.16
CA ILE A 559 6.42 -9.53 -11.35
C ILE A 559 7.51 -9.29 -10.30
N ILE A 560 7.61 -8.07 -9.78
CA ILE A 560 8.60 -7.66 -8.79
C ILE A 560 8.10 -6.43 -8.03
N ASN A 561 8.41 -6.36 -6.71
CA ASN A 561 7.99 -5.27 -5.83
C ASN A 561 9.18 -4.39 -5.46
N GLU A 562 9.08 -3.08 -5.71
CA GLU A 562 10.06 -2.04 -5.35
C GLU A 562 11.54 -2.47 -5.50
N PRO A 563 11.92 -3.02 -6.64
CA PRO A 563 13.26 -3.60 -6.79
C PRO A 563 14.33 -2.50 -6.74
N GLN A 564 15.45 -2.81 -6.10
CA GLN A 564 16.60 -1.93 -6.04
C GLN A 564 17.88 -2.74 -6.27
N VAL A 565 18.77 -2.22 -7.10
CA VAL A 565 20.08 -2.80 -7.34
C VAL A 565 21.18 -1.75 -7.17
N TYR A 566 22.20 -2.09 -6.40
CA TYR A 566 23.39 -1.27 -6.19
C TYR A 566 24.63 -2.10 -6.57
N THR A 567 24.95 -2.13 -7.85
CA THR A 567 26.03 -2.97 -8.39
C THR A 567 27.39 -2.67 -7.79
N ASN A 568 27.63 -1.43 -7.34
CA ASN A 568 28.86 -1.02 -6.63
C ASN A 568 29.00 -1.61 -5.21
N ALA A 569 27.93 -2.09 -4.63
CA ALA A 569 27.92 -2.70 -3.28
C ALA A 569 28.34 -4.19 -3.30
N SER A 570 28.39 -4.83 -4.47
CA SER A 570 28.73 -6.26 -4.62
C SER A 570 29.96 -6.48 -5.47
N ALA A 571 30.93 -7.25 -4.96
CA ALA A 571 32.10 -7.65 -5.71
C ALA A 571 31.77 -8.50 -6.96
N TYR A 572 30.60 -9.13 -6.97
CA TYR A 572 30.11 -9.94 -8.09
C TYR A 572 30.04 -9.12 -9.41
N TYR A 573 29.63 -7.85 -9.34
CA TYR A 573 29.47 -7.02 -10.53
C TYR A 573 30.74 -6.38 -11.06
N LYS A 574 31.86 -6.48 -10.35
CA LYS A 574 33.12 -5.88 -10.81
C LYS A 574 33.57 -6.35 -12.19
N PRO A 575 33.60 -7.65 -12.53
CA PRO A 575 33.94 -8.10 -13.90
C PRO A 575 32.94 -7.61 -14.95
N HIS A 576 31.65 -7.53 -14.59
CA HIS A 576 30.60 -7.06 -15.50
C HIS A 576 30.74 -5.57 -15.82
N TRP A 577 31.12 -4.76 -14.81
CA TRP A 577 31.45 -3.35 -15.01
C TRP A 577 32.61 -3.12 -15.93
N ILE A 578 33.70 -3.86 -15.73
CA ILE A 578 34.86 -3.79 -16.61
C ILE A 578 34.45 -4.13 -18.05
N LYS A 579 33.72 -5.22 -18.24
CA LYS A 579 33.23 -5.63 -19.54
C LYS A 579 32.30 -4.61 -20.19
N TYR A 580 31.46 -3.97 -19.42
CA TYR A 580 30.60 -2.90 -19.88
C TYR A 580 31.42 -1.72 -20.43
N LEU A 581 32.43 -1.27 -19.68
CA LEU A 581 33.32 -0.19 -20.12
C LEU A 581 34.13 -0.56 -21.37
N GLU A 582 34.65 -1.78 -21.43
CA GLU A 582 35.36 -2.29 -22.64
C GLU A 582 34.44 -2.25 -23.87
N ASN A 583 33.16 -2.65 -23.72
CA ASN A 583 32.20 -2.62 -24.81
C ASN A 583 31.83 -1.18 -25.21
N LEU A 584 31.72 -0.28 -24.25
CA LEU A 584 31.31 1.12 -24.47
C LEU A 584 32.41 1.95 -25.15
N TYR A 585 33.64 1.81 -24.68
CA TYR A 585 34.74 2.67 -25.10
C TYR A 585 35.71 1.99 -26.11
N GLY A 586 35.81 0.67 -26.11
CA GLY A 586 36.72 -0.10 -26.93
C GLY A 586 38.18 0.01 -26.48
N THR A 587 38.65 1.19 -26.11
CA THR A 587 40.02 1.43 -25.61
C THR A 587 40.07 2.28 -24.36
N ILE A 588 41.11 2.10 -23.55
CA ILE A 588 41.26 2.88 -22.29
C ILE A 588 41.55 4.35 -22.60
N GLU A 589 42.19 4.66 -23.72
CA GLU A 589 42.43 6.03 -24.14
C GLU A 589 41.12 6.78 -24.43
N ALA A 590 40.14 6.14 -25.08
CA ALA A 590 38.84 6.72 -25.35
C ALA A 590 38.07 7.00 -24.04
N LEU A 591 38.15 6.09 -23.07
CA LEU A 591 37.59 6.30 -21.74
C LEU A 591 38.26 7.48 -21.03
N ASN A 592 39.57 7.52 -21.04
CA ASN A 592 40.38 8.59 -20.41
C ASN A 592 40.04 9.97 -21.00
N GLU A 593 39.88 10.05 -22.33
CA GLU A 593 39.44 11.28 -23.00
C GLU A 593 38.07 11.73 -22.53
N ASN A 594 37.13 10.78 -22.33
CA ASN A 594 35.77 11.11 -21.83
C ASN A 594 35.77 11.48 -20.37
N TYR A 595 36.50 10.77 -19.53
CA TYR A 595 36.50 11.02 -18.06
C TYR A 595 37.49 12.11 -17.63
N GLY A 596 38.42 12.52 -18.49
CA GLY A 596 39.53 13.41 -18.13
C GLY A 596 40.54 12.76 -17.18
N THR A 597 40.83 11.48 -17.36
CA THR A 597 41.67 10.63 -16.49
C THR A 597 42.83 10.03 -17.21
N ASP A 598 43.69 9.26 -16.52
CA ASP A 598 44.91 8.66 -17.00
C ASP A 598 45.08 7.18 -16.59
N TYR A 599 43.98 6.45 -16.51
CA TYR A 599 43.96 5.01 -16.21
C TYR A 599 44.80 4.24 -17.23
N THR A 600 45.50 3.19 -16.78
CA THR A 600 46.31 2.34 -17.65
C THR A 600 45.58 1.11 -18.15
N SER A 601 44.44 0.74 -17.50
CA SER A 601 43.58 -0.34 -17.91
C SER A 601 42.15 -0.17 -17.35
N PHE A 602 41.20 -0.90 -17.91
CA PHE A 602 39.82 -0.86 -17.45
C PHE A 602 39.63 -1.44 -16.02
N GLU A 603 40.51 -2.35 -15.59
CA GLU A 603 40.49 -2.93 -14.24
C GLU A 603 40.74 -1.91 -13.13
N GLU A 604 41.40 -0.78 -13.45
CA GLU A 604 41.64 0.32 -12.52
C GLU A 604 40.40 1.20 -12.31
N VAL A 605 39.42 1.15 -13.23
CA VAL A 605 38.22 1.97 -13.19
C VAL A 605 37.23 1.39 -12.20
N LYS A 606 37.20 1.90 -10.99
CA LYS A 606 36.26 1.48 -9.94
C LYS A 606 34.87 2.10 -10.17
N MET A 607 33.81 1.32 -9.87
CA MET A 607 32.47 1.87 -9.80
C MET A 607 32.42 2.98 -8.73
N PRO A 608 31.65 4.06 -8.96
CA PRO A 608 31.46 5.11 -7.95
C PRO A 608 30.84 4.57 -6.67
N ASP A 609 31.26 5.08 -5.51
CA ASP A 609 30.71 4.75 -4.19
C ASP A 609 29.68 5.77 -3.69
N ARG A 610 29.47 6.84 -4.44
CA ARG A 610 28.53 7.94 -4.16
C ARG A 610 28.19 8.69 -5.43
N VAL A 611 27.12 9.50 -5.35
CA VAL A 611 26.77 10.48 -6.39
C VAL A 611 27.88 11.54 -6.45
N ASP A 612 28.54 11.68 -7.57
CA ASP A 612 29.63 12.65 -7.80
C ASP A 612 29.47 13.52 -9.06
N TYR A 613 28.36 13.32 -9.79
CA TYR A 613 27.98 14.08 -10.99
C TYR A 613 29.04 14.13 -12.09
N THR A 614 29.78 13.03 -12.26
CA THR A 614 30.83 12.88 -13.29
C THR A 614 30.37 11.99 -14.45
N SER A 615 31.08 12.01 -15.57
CA SER A 615 30.84 11.09 -16.69
C SER A 615 30.93 9.63 -16.25
N LYS A 616 31.86 9.30 -15.33
CA LYS A 616 31.95 7.96 -14.73
C LYS A 616 30.71 7.59 -13.94
N PHE A 617 30.14 8.53 -13.20
CA PHE A 617 28.88 8.32 -12.46
C PHE A 617 27.72 8.10 -13.44
N TYR A 618 27.67 8.86 -14.52
CA TYR A 618 26.67 8.65 -15.58
C TYR A 618 26.73 7.23 -16.15
N ASP A 619 27.92 6.77 -16.58
CA ASP A 619 28.11 5.42 -17.12
C ASP A 619 27.75 4.32 -16.10
N TRP A 620 28.13 4.54 -14.82
CA TRP A 620 27.76 3.57 -13.78
C TRP A 620 26.26 3.53 -13.55
N ARG A 621 25.58 4.66 -13.57
CA ARG A 621 24.12 4.73 -13.44
C ARG A 621 23.46 3.94 -14.58
N GLU A 622 23.90 4.15 -15.83
CA GLU A 622 23.37 3.41 -16.98
C GLU A 622 23.66 1.90 -16.88
N PHE A 623 24.84 1.51 -16.40
CA PHE A 623 25.16 0.11 -16.11
C PHE A 623 24.29 -0.48 -15.01
N ASN A 624 24.09 0.25 -13.91
CA ASN A 624 23.30 -0.19 -12.78
C ASN A 624 21.83 -0.37 -13.17
N ASP A 625 21.25 0.59 -13.88
CA ASP A 625 19.89 0.54 -14.40
C ASP A 625 19.71 -0.57 -15.44
N GLY A 626 20.64 -0.70 -16.34
CA GLY A 626 20.64 -1.77 -17.34
C GLY A 626 20.68 -3.16 -16.70
N THR A 627 21.41 -3.32 -15.59
CA THR A 627 21.45 -4.58 -14.82
C THR A 627 20.08 -4.96 -14.27
N LEU A 628 19.37 -4.02 -13.65
CA LEU A 628 18.03 -4.28 -13.13
C LEU A 628 17.00 -4.50 -14.25
N THR A 629 17.06 -3.65 -15.28
CA THR A 629 16.16 -3.77 -16.44
C THR A 629 16.30 -5.11 -17.14
N GLU A 630 17.54 -5.60 -17.30
CA GLU A 630 17.80 -6.91 -17.93
C GLU A 630 17.23 -8.06 -17.09
N TYR A 631 17.41 -7.99 -15.75
CA TYR A 631 16.84 -8.99 -14.86
C TYR A 631 15.31 -9.01 -14.91
N ILE A 632 14.67 -7.85 -14.90
CA ILE A 632 13.20 -7.77 -15.00
C ILE A 632 12.74 -8.27 -16.39
N THR A 633 13.47 -7.93 -17.46
CA THR A 633 13.21 -8.45 -18.81
C THR A 633 13.27 -9.98 -18.84
N TYR A 634 14.26 -10.56 -18.17
CA TYR A 634 14.37 -12.02 -18.02
C TYR A 634 13.16 -12.61 -17.28
N LEU A 635 12.72 -12.00 -16.18
CA LEU A 635 11.54 -12.46 -15.42
C LEU A 635 10.28 -12.39 -16.28
N VAL A 636 10.03 -11.25 -16.94
CA VAL A 636 8.87 -11.06 -17.83
C VAL A 636 8.88 -12.05 -18.97
N GLY A 637 10.02 -12.20 -19.67
CA GLY A 637 10.15 -13.16 -20.76
C GLY A 637 9.93 -14.61 -20.34
N THR A 638 10.44 -14.97 -19.16
CA THR A 638 10.22 -16.29 -18.55
C THR A 638 8.74 -16.49 -18.20
N PHE A 639 8.10 -15.49 -17.57
CA PHE A 639 6.68 -15.56 -17.23
C PHE A 639 5.79 -15.69 -18.46
N LYS A 640 6.02 -14.86 -19.48
CA LYS A 640 5.25 -14.88 -20.74
C LYS A 640 5.38 -16.18 -21.52
N LYS A 641 6.46 -16.92 -21.34
CA LYS A 641 6.64 -18.27 -21.90
C LYS A 641 5.58 -19.25 -21.37
N TYR A 642 5.23 -19.13 -20.10
CA TYR A 642 4.24 -20.00 -19.44
C TYR A 642 2.82 -19.40 -19.43
N CYS A 643 2.69 -18.09 -19.31
CA CYS A 643 1.43 -17.35 -19.16
C CYS A 643 1.34 -16.18 -20.17
N PRO A 644 1.23 -16.43 -21.48
CA PRO A 644 1.29 -15.37 -22.49
C PRO A 644 0.12 -14.38 -22.44
N ASN A 645 -1.02 -14.77 -21.87
CA ASN A 645 -2.25 -13.98 -21.84
C ASN A 645 -2.50 -13.26 -20.49
N ILE A 646 -1.61 -13.41 -19.52
CA ILE A 646 -1.70 -12.69 -18.23
C ILE A 646 -0.84 -11.45 -18.34
N ASN A 647 -1.42 -10.29 -18.01
CA ASN A 647 -0.71 -9.02 -18.04
C ASN A 647 0.36 -8.94 -16.95
N VAL A 648 1.43 -8.23 -17.23
CA VAL A 648 2.57 -8.09 -16.30
C VAL A 648 2.81 -6.63 -16.00
N HIS A 649 3.12 -6.33 -14.73
CA HIS A 649 3.62 -5.04 -14.29
C HIS A 649 4.63 -5.21 -13.16
N ALA A 650 5.33 -4.13 -12.82
CA ALA A 650 6.21 -4.06 -11.66
C ALA A 650 5.79 -2.89 -10.79
N LYS A 651 5.98 -3.00 -9.48
CA LYS A 651 5.83 -1.85 -8.58
C LYS A 651 7.13 -1.06 -8.56
N GLY A 652 7.09 0.16 -9.04
CA GLY A 652 8.16 1.11 -8.91
C GLY A 652 7.72 2.32 -8.09
N MET A 653 8.62 2.86 -7.27
CA MET A 653 8.36 4.07 -6.49
C MET A 653 8.19 5.28 -7.39
N ASP A 654 7.34 6.25 -7.02
CA ASP A 654 7.11 7.44 -7.81
C ASP A 654 8.36 8.36 -7.91
N TYR A 655 8.52 9.05 -9.05
CA TYR A 655 9.60 10.00 -9.29
C TYR A 655 9.27 11.42 -8.82
N PHE A 656 8.00 11.80 -8.80
CA PHE A 656 7.59 13.17 -8.53
C PHE A 656 7.53 13.45 -7.03
N ARG A 657 8.67 13.29 -6.35
CA ARG A 657 8.86 13.70 -4.95
C ARG A 657 9.83 14.86 -4.87
N TYR A 658 9.60 15.78 -3.95
CA TYR A 658 10.55 16.87 -3.70
C TYR A 658 11.92 16.39 -3.15
N ASP A 659 12.05 15.14 -2.71
CA ASP A 659 13.26 14.53 -2.12
C ASP A 659 13.82 13.37 -2.97
N TYR A 660 13.86 13.55 -4.29
CA TYR A 660 14.21 12.50 -5.24
C TYR A 660 15.69 12.08 -5.26
N ALA A 661 16.63 12.87 -4.69
CA ALA A 661 18.08 12.63 -4.84
C ALA A 661 18.58 11.24 -4.38
N LYS A 662 17.81 10.52 -3.57
CA LYS A 662 18.16 9.18 -3.06
C LYS A 662 17.90 8.06 -4.06
N ASP A 663 17.00 8.26 -5.02
CA ASP A 663 16.51 7.20 -5.91
C ASP A 663 17.24 7.14 -7.27
N LEU A 664 18.13 8.11 -7.53
CA LEU A 664 18.94 8.16 -8.76
C LEU A 664 19.90 6.97 -8.95
N VAL A 665 20.12 6.19 -7.91
CA VAL A 665 21.13 5.13 -7.87
C VAL A 665 20.56 3.74 -7.56
N ASN A 666 19.23 3.61 -7.51
CA ASN A 666 18.58 2.36 -7.12
C ASN A 666 18.41 1.35 -8.28
N GLY A 667 18.82 1.71 -9.48
CA GLY A 667 18.73 0.86 -10.67
C GLY A 667 17.42 0.93 -11.44
N MET A 668 16.43 1.71 -10.96
CA MET A 668 15.15 1.84 -11.64
C MET A 668 15.22 2.86 -12.79
N ASN A 669 15.02 2.39 -14.00
CA ASN A 669 14.83 3.21 -15.19
C ASN A 669 13.44 2.96 -15.77
N TYR A 670 12.46 3.80 -15.40
CA TYR A 670 11.06 3.62 -15.80
C TYR A 670 10.85 3.73 -17.31
N GLU A 671 11.65 4.53 -18.00
CA GLU A 671 11.56 4.68 -19.43
C GLU A 671 11.88 3.37 -20.17
N GLN A 672 12.82 2.58 -19.64
CA GLN A 672 13.13 1.23 -20.15
C GLN A 672 12.13 0.17 -19.66
N LEU A 673 11.71 0.26 -18.41
CA LEU A 673 10.88 -0.76 -17.78
C LEU A 673 9.46 -0.79 -18.33
N PHE A 674 8.84 0.38 -18.58
CA PHE A 674 7.46 0.40 -19.08
C PHE A 674 7.34 -0.18 -20.51
N ASP A 675 8.40 -0.17 -21.30
CA ASP A 675 8.37 -0.80 -22.62
C ASP A 675 8.19 -2.31 -22.59
N ILE A 676 8.65 -2.97 -21.54
CA ILE A 676 8.57 -4.43 -21.36
C ILE A 676 7.36 -4.92 -20.57
N MET A 677 6.53 -4.01 -20.05
CA MET A 677 5.34 -4.29 -19.24
C MET A 677 4.06 -4.16 -20.07
N ASP A 678 2.98 -4.79 -19.62
CA ASP A 678 1.64 -4.61 -20.21
C ASP A 678 0.90 -3.43 -19.58
N TYR A 679 1.20 -3.12 -18.32
CA TYR A 679 0.69 -1.98 -17.57
C TYR A 679 1.84 -1.11 -17.03
N ASN A 680 1.56 0.18 -16.88
CA ASN A 680 2.45 1.10 -16.18
C ASN A 680 2.29 0.90 -14.66
N GLY A 681 3.03 -0.02 -14.08
CA GLY A 681 2.91 -0.37 -12.66
C GLY A 681 3.65 0.61 -11.74
N CYS A 682 3.05 0.97 -10.62
CA CYS A 682 3.67 1.84 -9.63
C CYS A 682 3.21 1.59 -8.20
N ASP A 683 3.96 2.19 -7.29
CA ASP A 683 3.67 2.45 -5.90
C ASP A 683 3.69 3.98 -5.74
N ALA A 684 2.53 4.60 -5.49
CA ALA A 684 2.40 6.05 -5.54
C ALA A 684 1.77 6.63 -4.28
N PHE A 685 2.35 7.74 -3.83
CA PHE A 685 2.04 8.38 -2.55
C PHE A 685 1.37 9.73 -2.74
N CYS A 686 0.28 9.96 -2.00
CA CYS A 686 -0.22 11.30 -1.70
C CYS A 686 -0.83 11.24 -0.30
N HIS A 687 -0.18 11.84 0.68
CA HIS A 687 -0.66 11.76 2.05
C HIS A 687 -1.46 13.01 2.42
N PHE A 688 -2.62 12.80 3.04
CA PHE A 688 -3.43 13.89 3.55
C PHE A 688 -2.63 14.77 4.53
N LYS A 689 -2.65 16.08 4.32
CA LYS A 689 -1.90 17.08 5.11
C LYS A 689 -0.37 16.91 5.11
N ASN A 690 0.20 16.17 4.17
CA ASN A 690 1.64 16.08 4.00
C ASN A 690 2.10 16.85 2.75
N GLY A 691 2.67 18.04 2.94
CA GLY A 691 3.13 18.89 1.83
C GLY A 691 4.29 18.33 0.99
N ASN A 692 4.92 17.25 1.43
CA ASN A 692 6.00 16.60 0.66
C ASN A 692 5.47 15.61 -0.40
N THR A 693 4.20 15.23 -0.31
CA THR A 693 3.54 14.30 -1.24
C THR A 693 2.15 14.82 -1.61
N PRO A 694 2.04 16.00 -2.28
CA PRO A 694 0.75 16.53 -2.68
C PRO A 694 0.13 15.65 -3.77
N MET A 695 -1.20 15.62 -3.81
CA MET A 695 -1.97 14.84 -4.79
C MET A 695 -1.65 15.24 -6.24
N THR A 696 -1.37 16.52 -6.49
CA THR A 696 -1.01 17.04 -7.82
C THR A 696 0.23 16.34 -8.39
N LEU A 697 1.23 16.05 -7.55
CA LEU A 697 2.44 15.35 -8.00
C LEU A 697 2.16 13.86 -8.32
N LYS A 698 1.27 13.22 -7.57
CA LYS A 698 0.81 11.86 -7.89
C LYS A 698 0.08 11.82 -9.24
N MET A 699 -0.77 12.81 -9.52
CA MET A 699 -1.41 12.94 -10.84
C MET A 699 -0.36 13.19 -11.95
N GLY A 700 0.63 14.03 -11.67
CA GLY A 700 1.76 14.28 -12.58
C GLY A 700 2.55 13.01 -12.87
N TRP A 701 2.71 12.13 -11.89
CA TRP A 701 3.35 10.82 -12.07
C TRP A 701 2.56 9.92 -13.03
N TYR A 702 1.23 9.85 -12.90
CA TYR A 702 0.39 9.10 -13.83
C TYR A 702 0.45 9.66 -15.25
N ASP A 703 0.42 11.00 -15.39
CA ASP A 703 0.56 11.63 -16.69
C ASP A 703 1.95 11.44 -17.31
N PHE A 704 3.00 11.38 -16.49
CA PHE A 704 4.35 11.00 -16.96
C PHE A 704 4.35 9.56 -17.49
N MET A 705 3.87 8.59 -16.74
CA MET A 705 3.83 7.20 -17.18
C MET A 705 3.04 7.02 -18.47
N THR A 706 1.85 7.65 -18.58
CA THR A 706 1.03 7.58 -19.80
C THR A 706 1.62 8.39 -20.96
N SER A 707 2.62 9.24 -20.71
CA SER A 707 3.39 9.90 -21.76
C SER A 707 4.48 9.03 -22.34
N LEU A 708 5.07 8.13 -21.53
CA LEU A 708 6.08 7.19 -21.98
C LEU A 708 5.47 6.07 -22.84
N THR A 709 4.36 5.51 -22.36
CA THR A 709 3.63 4.45 -23.06
C THR A 709 2.12 4.69 -22.96
N GLU A 710 1.40 4.54 -24.04
CA GLU A 710 -0.06 4.68 -24.06
C GLU A 710 -0.74 3.42 -23.45
N ARG A 711 -0.45 3.14 -22.16
CA ARG A 711 -0.98 2.00 -21.40
C ARG A 711 -1.61 2.47 -20.11
N PRO A 712 -2.60 1.72 -19.55
CA PRO A 712 -3.20 2.08 -18.27
C PRO A 712 -2.15 2.09 -17.15
N VAL A 713 -2.29 3.05 -16.23
CA VAL A 713 -1.53 3.04 -14.98
C VAL A 713 -2.17 2.02 -14.04
N TRP A 714 -1.33 1.19 -13.43
CA TRP A 714 -1.70 0.18 -12.45
C TRP A 714 -1.00 0.50 -11.12
N ASP A 715 -1.66 1.34 -10.29
CA ASP A 715 -1.16 1.75 -8.98
C ASP A 715 -1.55 0.69 -7.94
N THR A 716 -0.68 -0.29 -7.78
CA THR A 716 -0.97 -1.47 -6.94
C THR A 716 -0.48 -1.35 -5.50
N GLU A 717 -0.02 -0.16 -5.13
CA GLU A 717 0.21 0.22 -3.73
C GLU A 717 -0.06 1.72 -3.58
N SER A 718 -1.34 2.10 -3.66
CA SER A 718 -1.76 3.49 -3.54
C SER A 718 -1.81 3.91 -2.07
N HIS A 719 -1.02 4.90 -1.68
CA HIS A 719 -0.92 5.42 -0.32
C HIS A 719 -1.60 6.78 -0.16
N PRO A 720 -2.95 6.85 -0.02
CA PRO A 720 -3.63 8.11 0.28
C PRO A 720 -3.59 8.48 1.77
N LEU A 721 -3.28 7.52 2.64
CA LEU A 721 -3.19 7.68 4.09
C LEU A 721 -1.76 7.48 4.57
N THR A 722 -1.37 8.22 5.60
CA THR A 722 0.00 8.12 6.16
C THR A 722 0.24 6.81 6.87
N ASP A 723 1.42 6.24 6.65
CA ASP A 723 1.91 5.10 7.41
C ASP A 723 2.35 5.56 8.81
N SER A 724 1.47 5.42 9.78
CA SER A 724 1.77 5.73 11.16
C SER A 724 1.09 4.77 12.13
N SER A 725 1.65 4.61 13.32
CA SER A 725 1.07 3.81 14.40
C SER A 725 -0.09 4.51 15.11
N THR A 726 -0.23 5.82 14.93
CA THR A 726 -1.30 6.63 15.53
C THR A 726 -2.41 6.79 14.52
N ILE A 727 -3.59 6.28 14.83
CA ILE A 727 -4.79 6.45 14.00
C ILE A 727 -5.31 7.86 14.24
N GLU A 728 -5.41 8.63 13.16
CA GLU A 728 -5.92 9.99 13.15
C GLU A 728 -7.21 10.06 12.34
N TYR A 729 -8.13 10.93 12.72
CA TYR A 729 -9.41 11.13 12.05
C TYR A 729 -9.56 12.60 11.69
N TYR A 730 -9.70 12.87 10.40
CA TYR A 730 -9.92 14.21 9.88
C TYR A 730 -11.21 14.27 9.06
N PRO A 731 -12.04 15.29 9.22
CA PRO A 731 -13.31 15.43 8.49
C PRO A 731 -13.16 15.40 6.96
N GLN A 732 -12.08 15.97 6.42
CA GLN A 732 -11.80 16.01 4.99
C GLN A 732 -11.13 14.74 4.43
N GLU A 733 -10.64 13.85 5.28
CA GLU A 733 -9.89 12.67 4.83
C GLU A 733 -10.71 11.75 3.89
N PRO A 734 -12.02 11.50 4.13
CA PRO A 734 -12.85 10.75 3.19
C PRO A 734 -12.95 11.40 1.81
N ALA A 735 -13.09 12.72 1.74
CA ALA A 735 -13.11 13.47 0.49
C ALA A 735 -11.76 13.39 -0.23
N PHE A 736 -10.65 13.53 0.50
CA PHE A 736 -9.30 13.42 -0.05
C PHE A 736 -9.04 12.05 -0.70
N VAL A 737 -9.37 10.96 -0.01
CA VAL A 737 -9.19 9.61 -0.55
C VAL A 737 -10.09 9.36 -1.77
N ALA A 738 -11.32 9.87 -1.73
CA ALA A 738 -12.23 9.81 -2.87
C ALA A 738 -11.71 10.62 -4.08
N ALA A 739 -11.12 11.80 -3.83
CA ALA A 739 -10.50 12.63 -4.87
C ALA A 739 -9.29 11.93 -5.49
N ASP A 740 -8.43 11.27 -4.71
CA ASP A 740 -7.32 10.47 -5.23
C ASP A 740 -7.83 9.36 -6.16
N LEU A 741 -8.88 8.65 -5.77
CA LEU A 741 -9.47 7.59 -6.60
C LEU A 741 -10.05 8.15 -7.89
N TRP A 742 -10.87 9.18 -7.81
CA TRP A 742 -11.56 9.76 -8.96
C TRP A 742 -10.58 10.44 -9.93
N ASN A 743 -9.74 11.32 -9.41
CA ASN A 743 -8.83 12.08 -10.24
C ASN A 743 -7.71 11.22 -10.83
N GLY A 744 -7.25 10.21 -10.09
CA GLY A 744 -6.36 9.18 -10.65
C GLY A 744 -6.94 8.52 -11.89
N ALA A 745 -8.24 8.19 -11.91
CA ALA A 745 -8.91 7.65 -13.09
C ALA A 745 -8.91 8.65 -14.25
N VAL A 746 -9.14 9.95 -14.01
CA VAL A 746 -9.05 11.02 -15.02
C VAL A 746 -7.65 11.12 -15.61
N HIS A 747 -6.60 10.88 -14.81
CA HIS A 747 -5.19 10.97 -15.22
C HIS A 747 -4.61 9.66 -15.80
N GLY A 748 -5.46 8.67 -16.11
CA GLY A 748 -5.03 7.46 -16.85
C GLY A 748 -4.83 6.24 -15.97
N ARG A 749 -5.20 6.30 -14.67
CA ARG A 749 -5.17 5.14 -13.80
C ARG A 749 -6.33 4.20 -14.14
N GLY A 750 -6.01 3.04 -14.69
CA GLY A 750 -6.95 1.98 -15.02
C GLY A 750 -7.17 0.98 -13.92
N GLY A 751 -6.24 0.90 -12.97
CA GLY A 751 -6.33 0.05 -11.79
C GLY A 751 -5.66 0.65 -10.56
N THR A 752 -6.27 0.45 -9.39
CA THR A 752 -5.70 0.87 -8.11
C THR A 752 -5.95 -0.17 -7.03
N VAL A 753 -4.94 -0.35 -6.21
CA VAL A 753 -5.00 -1.17 -5.00
C VAL A 753 -4.54 -0.30 -3.83
N ILE A 754 -5.46 0.02 -2.94
CA ILE A 754 -5.21 0.93 -1.83
C ILE A 754 -4.42 0.18 -0.75
N TRP A 755 -3.34 0.77 -0.28
CA TRP A 755 -2.63 0.38 0.93
C TRP A 755 -3.31 1.01 2.14
N CYS A 756 -3.97 0.22 3.04
CA CYS A 756 -4.38 -1.18 2.85
C CYS A 756 -5.74 -1.39 3.53
N PHE A 757 -6.40 -2.51 3.25
CA PHE A 757 -7.61 -2.87 4.00
C PHE A 757 -7.24 -3.29 5.43
N ASP A 758 -6.23 -4.17 5.53
CA ASP A 758 -5.77 -4.78 6.76
C ASP A 758 -4.32 -5.25 6.59
N THR A 759 -3.43 -4.85 7.49
CA THR A 759 -2.01 -5.23 7.42
C THR A 759 -1.68 -6.58 8.06
N SER A 760 -2.60 -7.27 8.61
CA SER A 760 -2.61 -8.54 9.35
C SER A 760 -3.01 -8.37 10.82
N GLU A 761 -3.42 -9.45 11.45
CA GLU A 761 -3.66 -9.46 12.90
C GLU A 761 -2.37 -9.18 13.69
N ALA A 762 -1.20 -9.56 13.16
CA ALA A 762 0.11 -9.21 13.75
C ALA A 762 0.41 -7.70 13.68
N SER A 763 -0.23 -6.98 12.77
CA SER A 763 -0.13 -5.52 12.60
C SER A 763 -1.25 -4.75 13.29
N SER A 764 -2.20 -5.44 13.88
CA SER A 764 -3.26 -4.84 14.68
C SER A 764 -2.67 -4.08 15.89
N PRO A 765 -3.24 -2.94 16.28
CA PRO A 765 -2.78 -2.19 17.45
C PRO A 765 -2.64 -3.01 18.72
N TRP A 766 -3.47 -4.05 18.88
CA TRP A 766 -3.40 -4.96 20.02
C TRP A 766 -2.38 -6.09 19.88
N ALA A 767 -1.90 -6.37 18.69
CA ALA A 767 -0.92 -7.43 18.46
C ALA A 767 0.52 -7.01 18.75
N GLY A 768 0.81 -5.70 18.75
CA GLY A 768 2.13 -5.14 19.06
C GLY A 768 3.22 -5.54 18.05
N GLY A 769 2.86 -5.99 16.86
CA GLY A 769 3.77 -6.38 15.79
C GLY A 769 4.30 -5.22 14.95
N ALA A 770 5.15 -5.53 13.97
CA ALA A 770 5.74 -4.55 13.04
C ALA A 770 4.67 -3.73 12.29
N GLY A 771 3.52 -4.32 12.03
CA GLY A 771 2.41 -3.65 11.34
C GLY A 771 1.63 -2.66 12.20
N ALA A 772 1.88 -2.56 13.51
CA ALA A 772 1.37 -1.46 14.31
C ALA A 772 1.83 -0.08 13.79
N ASN A 773 2.93 -0.04 13.04
CA ASN A 773 3.44 1.18 12.41
C ASN A 773 2.57 1.71 11.27
N TRP A 774 1.63 0.91 10.75
CA TRP A 774 0.74 1.27 9.62
C TRP A 774 -0.73 1.31 10.02
N SER A 775 -1.03 1.37 11.31
CA SER A 775 -2.42 1.33 11.80
C SER A 775 -3.29 2.45 11.23
N ASN A 776 -2.72 3.64 10.95
CA ASN A 776 -3.46 4.76 10.36
C ASN A 776 -3.85 4.50 8.89
N ALA A 777 -3.06 3.72 8.14
CA ALA A 777 -3.35 3.39 6.74
C ALA A 777 -4.44 2.31 6.60
N ASN A 778 -4.79 1.61 7.67
CA ASN A 778 -5.81 0.55 7.64
C ASN A 778 -7.22 1.12 7.48
N MET A 779 -7.86 0.82 6.34
CA MET A 779 -9.23 1.25 6.03
C MET A 779 -10.25 0.76 7.06
N ARG A 780 -10.04 -0.40 7.66
CA ARG A 780 -10.93 -0.95 8.70
C ARG A 780 -11.05 -0.06 9.94
N HIS A 781 -10.11 0.84 10.18
CA HIS A 781 -10.17 1.80 11.27
C HIS A 781 -10.90 3.10 10.92
N LYS A 782 -11.24 3.28 9.65
CA LYS A 782 -11.75 4.55 9.09
C LYS A 782 -13.07 4.34 8.33
N PRO A 783 -14.20 4.14 9.05
CA PRO A 783 -15.46 3.79 8.41
C PRO A 783 -15.95 4.81 7.38
N ASP A 784 -15.80 6.11 7.64
CA ASP A 784 -16.22 7.16 6.69
C ASP A 784 -15.38 7.15 5.41
N VAL A 785 -14.07 6.89 5.52
CA VAL A 785 -13.19 6.73 4.36
C VAL A 785 -13.59 5.48 3.56
N ALA A 786 -13.81 4.36 4.24
CA ALA A 786 -14.15 3.09 3.60
C ALA A 786 -15.47 3.16 2.82
N VAL A 787 -16.49 3.78 3.39
CA VAL A 787 -17.77 4.02 2.71
C VAL A 787 -17.59 4.95 1.51
N ARG A 788 -16.84 6.02 1.67
CA ARG A 788 -16.60 7.00 0.60
C ARG A 788 -15.81 6.39 -0.57
N VAL A 789 -14.87 5.49 -0.28
CA VAL A 789 -14.17 4.69 -1.30
C VAL A 789 -15.18 3.86 -2.10
N SER A 790 -16.09 3.17 -1.40
CA SER A 790 -17.12 2.35 -2.05
C SER A 790 -18.04 3.17 -2.97
N GLU A 791 -18.53 4.30 -2.50
CA GLU A 791 -19.35 5.22 -3.32
C GLU A 791 -18.59 5.68 -4.56
N THR A 792 -17.31 6.02 -4.41
CA THR A 792 -16.47 6.47 -5.52
C THR A 792 -16.21 5.35 -6.53
N ASN A 793 -15.99 4.12 -6.06
CA ASN A 793 -15.85 2.96 -6.94
C ASN A 793 -17.12 2.70 -7.77
N LEU A 794 -18.29 2.80 -7.13
CA LEU A 794 -19.57 2.66 -7.83
C LEU A 794 -19.77 3.78 -8.86
N ASP A 795 -19.43 5.02 -8.52
CA ASP A 795 -19.46 6.15 -9.45
C ASP A 795 -18.52 5.94 -10.65
N MET A 796 -17.29 5.47 -10.42
CA MET A 796 -16.33 5.20 -11.51
C MET A 796 -16.82 4.13 -12.45
N MET A 797 -17.47 3.09 -11.95
CA MET A 797 -18.08 2.04 -12.81
C MET A 797 -19.25 2.59 -13.59
N ARG A 798 -20.11 3.40 -12.98
CA ARG A 798 -21.28 3.99 -13.62
C ARG A 798 -20.93 5.01 -14.69
N LEU A 799 -19.94 5.86 -14.41
CA LEU A 799 -19.49 6.96 -15.28
C LEU A 799 -18.21 6.62 -16.06
N SER A 800 -18.01 5.33 -16.34
CA SER A 800 -16.77 4.86 -16.96
C SER A 800 -16.55 5.36 -18.39
N TYR A 801 -17.60 5.64 -19.16
CA TYR A 801 -17.48 6.25 -20.49
C TYR A 801 -17.00 7.71 -20.41
N GLU A 802 -17.56 8.48 -19.46
CA GLU A 802 -17.22 9.87 -19.22
C GLU A 802 -15.77 10.02 -18.73
N LEU A 803 -15.35 9.18 -17.78
CA LEU A 803 -13.97 9.14 -17.30
C LEU A 803 -13.00 8.76 -18.43
N THR A 804 -13.36 7.77 -19.26
CA THR A 804 -12.55 7.39 -20.42
C THR A 804 -12.43 8.53 -21.44
N ALA A 805 -13.48 9.33 -21.64
CA ALA A 805 -13.41 10.52 -22.49
C ALA A 805 -12.41 11.54 -21.91
N LEU A 806 -12.42 11.77 -20.60
CA LEU A 806 -11.47 12.67 -19.94
C LEU A 806 -10.02 12.14 -19.95
N GLN A 807 -9.80 10.83 -19.94
CA GLN A 807 -8.45 10.26 -20.15
C GLN A 807 -7.87 10.65 -21.52
N LYS A 808 -8.72 10.78 -22.54
CA LYS A 808 -8.37 11.07 -23.95
C LYS A 808 -8.30 12.57 -24.27
N VAL A 809 -8.18 13.45 -23.28
CA VAL A 809 -7.97 14.90 -23.50
C VAL A 809 -6.75 15.12 -24.37
N LYS A 810 -6.89 16.02 -25.37
CA LYS A 810 -5.79 16.39 -26.27
C LYS A 810 -4.69 17.12 -25.48
N ARG A 811 -3.48 16.55 -25.48
CA ARG A 811 -2.30 17.11 -24.82
C ARG A 811 -1.59 18.07 -25.78
N LYS A 812 -1.76 19.39 -25.59
CA LYS A 812 -1.20 20.43 -26.47
C LYS A 812 0.20 20.88 -26.01
N ILE A 813 0.53 20.70 -24.74
CA ILE A 813 1.76 21.20 -24.13
C ILE A 813 2.67 20.03 -23.78
N GLY A 814 3.92 20.07 -24.28
CA GLY A 814 4.98 19.16 -23.90
C GLY A 814 5.82 19.74 -22.78
N ILE A 815 6.17 18.95 -21.77
CA ILE A 815 7.11 19.30 -20.71
C ILE A 815 8.36 18.45 -20.87
N VAL A 816 9.52 19.07 -21.04
CA VAL A 816 10.80 18.34 -21.09
C VAL A 816 11.09 17.79 -19.69
N PHE A 817 11.22 16.47 -19.59
CA PHE A 817 11.62 15.77 -18.38
C PHE A 817 12.80 14.88 -18.66
N SER A 818 14.00 15.33 -18.33
CA SER A 818 15.24 14.65 -18.64
C SER A 818 15.81 13.94 -17.42
N ARG A 819 15.87 12.62 -17.49
CA ARG A 819 16.55 11.77 -16.51
C ARG A 819 18.06 12.06 -16.47
N THR A 820 18.64 12.45 -17.62
CA THR A 820 20.01 12.95 -17.73
C THR A 820 20.19 14.21 -16.88
N SER A 821 19.30 15.21 -17.01
CA SER A 821 19.32 16.40 -16.16
C SER A 821 19.19 16.07 -14.68
N LEU A 822 18.31 15.16 -14.29
CA LEU A 822 18.15 14.72 -12.89
C LEU A 822 19.47 14.19 -12.31
N GLY A 823 20.26 13.49 -13.12
CA GLY A 823 21.55 12.95 -12.73
C GLY A 823 22.59 14.03 -12.38
N TYR A 824 22.43 15.25 -12.87
CA TYR A 824 23.35 16.37 -12.63
C TYR A 824 22.72 17.49 -11.78
N ASN A 825 21.41 17.64 -11.81
CA ASN A 825 20.70 18.69 -11.09
C ASN A 825 19.31 18.19 -10.65
N THR A 826 19.19 17.82 -9.39
CA THR A 826 17.94 17.29 -8.81
C THR A 826 16.81 18.32 -8.71
N GLU A 827 17.12 19.65 -8.79
CA GLU A 827 16.09 20.69 -8.84
C GLU A 827 15.21 20.60 -10.09
N HIS A 828 15.68 19.94 -11.15
CA HIS A 828 14.91 19.75 -12.38
C HIS A 828 13.55 19.10 -12.11
N ASN A 829 13.49 18.13 -11.20
CA ASN A 829 12.23 17.48 -10.83
C ASN A 829 11.18 18.45 -10.28
N ALA A 830 11.54 19.27 -9.30
CA ALA A 830 10.64 20.27 -8.72
C ALA A 830 10.22 21.33 -9.74
N GLN A 831 11.12 21.70 -10.66
CA GLN A 831 10.80 22.67 -11.72
C GLN A 831 9.85 22.09 -12.77
N ALA A 832 10.00 20.83 -13.13
CA ALA A 832 9.07 20.13 -14.03
C ALA A 832 7.68 19.98 -13.39
N ALA A 833 7.63 19.64 -12.09
CA ALA A 833 6.40 19.59 -11.31
C ALA A 833 5.66 20.92 -11.26
N ALA A 834 6.38 22.03 -11.05
CA ALA A 834 5.78 23.38 -11.04
C ALA A 834 5.19 23.76 -12.42
N VAL A 835 5.84 23.34 -13.52
CA VAL A 835 5.28 23.53 -14.88
C VAL A 835 4.03 22.67 -15.06
N TYR A 836 4.04 21.45 -14.58
CA TYR A 836 2.88 20.55 -14.61
C TYR A 836 1.67 21.18 -13.90
N GLU A 837 1.85 21.61 -12.65
CA GLU A 837 0.79 22.30 -11.88
C GLU A 837 0.29 23.55 -12.59
N SER A 838 1.19 24.35 -13.17
CA SER A 838 0.81 25.52 -13.96
C SER A 838 -0.06 25.16 -15.18
N CYS A 839 0.12 23.97 -15.79
CA CYS A 839 -0.71 23.51 -16.89
C CYS A 839 -2.11 23.07 -16.40
N ILE A 840 -2.17 22.20 -15.39
CA ILE A 840 -3.47 21.65 -14.92
C ILE A 840 -4.36 22.74 -14.29
N PHE A 841 -3.77 23.72 -13.61
CA PHE A 841 -4.48 24.88 -13.06
C PHE A 841 -4.82 25.95 -14.11
N ASN A 842 -4.63 25.65 -15.40
CA ASN A 842 -5.08 26.47 -16.54
C ASN A 842 -5.81 25.62 -17.60
N GLY A 843 -6.38 24.48 -17.19
CA GLY A 843 -7.21 23.62 -18.03
C GLY A 843 -6.47 22.89 -19.15
N GLN A 844 -5.17 22.60 -18.93
CA GLN A 844 -4.35 21.84 -19.87
C GLN A 844 -3.75 20.60 -19.23
N LYS A 845 -3.98 19.44 -19.83
CA LYS A 845 -3.29 18.20 -19.50
C LYS A 845 -2.01 18.11 -20.34
N PRO A 846 -0.82 18.21 -19.75
CA PRO A 846 0.43 18.16 -20.52
C PRO A 846 0.83 16.73 -20.90
N VAL A 847 1.81 16.62 -21.81
CA VAL A 847 2.55 15.39 -22.09
C VAL A 847 4.01 15.60 -21.69
N PHE A 848 4.64 14.58 -21.10
CA PHE A 848 6.06 14.65 -20.80
C PHE A 848 6.87 14.15 -22.00
N ILE A 849 7.92 14.90 -22.34
CA ILE A 849 8.89 14.57 -23.37
C ILE A 849 10.20 14.21 -22.68
N SER A 850 10.52 12.92 -22.69
CA SER A 850 11.65 12.36 -21.97
C SER A 850 12.85 12.05 -22.86
N ASP A 851 13.95 11.60 -22.26
CA ASP A 851 15.17 11.18 -22.97
C ASP A 851 14.92 10.02 -23.97
N THR A 852 13.83 9.25 -23.83
CA THR A 852 13.42 8.20 -24.78
C THR A 852 12.30 8.61 -25.72
N THR A 853 11.46 9.56 -25.33
CA THR A 853 10.29 9.99 -26.12
C THR A 853 10.50 11.34 -26.86
N TYR A 854 11.71 11.89 -26.88
CA TYR A 854 12.01 13.18 -27.50
C TYR A 854 11.64 13.24 -29.01
N LYS A 855 11.54 12.12 -29.71
CA LYS A 855 11.06 12.06 -31.10
C LYS A 855 9.56 12.37 -31.24
N ASP A 856 8.82 12.28 -30.15
CA ASP A 856 7.38 12.57 -30.09
C ASP A 856 7.06 14.07 -29.88
N ILE A 857 8.05 14.92 -29.83
CA ILE A 857 7.92 16.37 -29.63
C ILE A 857 6.92 17.01 -30.58
N ASN A 858 6.78 16.49 -31.81
CA ASN A 858 5.84 16.97 -32.82
C ASN A 858 4.35 16.68 -32.49
N LYS A 859 4.07 15.87 -31.45
CA LYS A 859 2.72 15.66 -30.93
C LYS A 859 2.19 16.89 -30.14
N CYS A 860 3.11 17.79 -29.75
CA CYS A 860 2.78 18.99 -28.98
C CYS A 860 2.64 20.22 -29.89
N GLU A 861 1.81 21.19 -29.48
CA GLU A 861 1.75 22.53 -30.09
C GLU A 861 2.79 23.48 -29.51
N VAL A 862 3.15 23.26 -28.24
CA VAL A 862 4.14 24.06 -27.49
C VAL A 862 4.98 23.11 -26.63
N LEU A 863 6.30 23.29 -26.66
CA LEU A 863 7.24 22.59 -25.78
C LEU A 863 7.73 23.54 -24.69
N VAL A 864 7.64 23.13 -23.45
CA VAL A 864 8.18 23.86 -22.29
C VAL A 864 9.45 23.19 -21.81
N ILE A 865 10.52 23.94 -21.72
CA ILE A 865 11.78 23.52 -21.09
C ILE A 865 11.79 24.11 -19.68
N PRO A 866 11.59 23.28 -18.65
CA PRO A 866 11.59 23.73 -17.25
C PRO A 866 12.94 24.34 -16.87
N LYS A 867 12.94 25.14 -15.82
CA LYS A 867 14.20 25.59 -15.21
C LYS A 867 15.02 24.38 -14.78
N SER A 868 16.34 24.56 -14.74
CA SER A 868 17.27 23.52 -14.30
C SER A 868 17.31 22.25 -15.18
N THR A 869 16.80 22.29 -16.41
CA THR A 869 16.99 21.24 -17.43
C THR A 869 18.39 21.37 -18.04
N THR A 870 19.43 21.18 -17.25
CA THR A 870 20.81 21.56 -17.61
C THR A 870 21.46 20.64 -18.65
N ASN A 871 21.14 19.34 -18.57
CA ASN A 871 21.74 18.30 -19.39
C ASN A 871 20.66 17.55 -20.19
N VAL A 872 20.86 17.46 -21.48
CA VAL A 872 20.06 16.63 -22.40
C VAL A 872 20.98 15.96 -23.40
N SER A 873 20.56 14.86 -24.02
CA SER A 873 21.39 14.23 -25.07
C SER A 873 21.54 15.16 -26.29
N VAL A 874 22.64 14.97 -27.03
CA VAL A 874 22.89 15.71 -28.29
C VAL A 874 21.73 15.50 -29.27
N ASP A 875 21.15 14.29 -29.31
CA ASP A 875 20.02 13.95 -30.17
C ASP A 875 18.77 14.71 -29.78
N MET A 876 18.46 14.78 -28.48
CA MET A 876 17.30 15.53 -27.98
C MET A 876 17.44 17.04 -28.26
N LEU A 877 18.63 17.61 -28.07
CA LEU A 877 18.90 19.01 -28.39
C LEU A 877 18.66 19.32 -29.88
N ASN A 878 19.15 18.42 -30.77
CA ASN A 878 18.95 18.58 -32.20
C ASN A 878 17.48 18.43 -32.62
N GLU A 879 16.74 17.53 -31.96
CA GLU A 879 15.30 17.39 -32.22
C GLU A 879 14.50 18.62 -31.77
N ILE A 880 14.86 19.24 -30.63
CA ILE A 880 14.28 20.52 -30.20
C ILE A 880 14.52 21.59 -31.26
N LYS A 881 15.74 21.69 -31.78
CA LYS A 881 16.05 22.66 -32.86
C LYS A 881 15.23 22.35 -34.12
N ALA A 882 15.17 21.10 -34.56
CA ALA A 882 14.40 20.70 -35.75
C ALA A 882 12.91 21.00 -35.60
N TYR A 883 12.34 20.75 -34.41
CA TYR A 883 10.96 21.11 -34.08
C TYR A 883 10.71 22.59 -34.25
N MET A 884 11.60 23.45 -33.76
CA MET A 884 11.50 24.91 -33.93
C MET A 884 11.64 25.34 -35.39
N GLU A 885 12.57 24.74 -36.14
CA GLU A 885 12.77 25.02 -37.58
C GLU A 885 11.52 24.67 -38.42
N ASN A 886 10.74 23.65 -37.94
CA ASN A 886 9.45 23.27 -38.53
C ASN A 886 8.26 24.10 -38.01
N GLY A 887 8.50 25.16 -37.24
CA GLY A 887 7.48 26.09 -36.74
C GLY A 887 6.90 25.74 -35.38
N GLY A 888 7.44 24.76 -34.69
CA GLY A 888 7.11 24.42 -33.32
C GLY A 888 7.50 25.54 -32.34
N LYS A 889 6.71 25.72 -31.29
CA LYS A 889 6.93 26.77 -30.29
C LYS A 889 7.63 26.20 -29.09
N VAL A 890 8.68 26.86 -28.62
CA VAL A 890 9.45 26.45 -27.43
C VAL A 890 9.43 27.58 -26.41
N ILE A 891 9.10 27.25 -25.18
CA ILE A 891 9.22 28.13 -24.01
C ILE A 891 10.46 27.67 -23.22
N LEU A 892 11.41 28.59 -23.00
CA LEU A 892 12.61 28.32 -22.22
C LEU A 892 12.60 29.18 -20.95
N LEU A 893 12.48 28.56 -19.78
CA LEU A 893 12.19 29.23 -18.53
C LEU A 893 13.42 29.79 -17.77
N ASP A 894 14.65 29.41 -18.19
CA ASP A 894 15.89 29.97 -17.66
C ASP A 894 17.02 30.00 -18.69
N ASP A 895 18.19 30.53 -18.29
CA ASP A 895 19.37 30.65 -19.14
C ASP A 895 20.42 29.57 -18.93
N ILE A 896 20.17 28.63 -17.99
CA ILE A 896 21.11 27.56 -17.64
C ILE A 896 20.72 26.21 -18.26
N SER A 897 19.50 26.08 -18.74
CA SER A 897 19.00 24.85 -19.35
C SER A 897 19.65 24.56 -20.70
N LEU A 898 19.73 23.28 -21.08
CA LEU A 898 20.24 22.75 -22.36
C LEU A 898 21.74 23.00 -22.62
N LYS A 899 22.55 23.32 -21.61
CA LYS A 899 23.97 23.70 -21.84
C LYS A 899 24.91 22.52 -22.05
N TYR A 900 24.55 21.37 -21.53
CA TYR A 900 25.47 20.22 -21.47
C TYR A 900 24.81 18.96 -22.01
N ASP A 901 25.63 18.09 -22.57
CA ASP A 901 25.25 16.72 -22.96
C ASP A 901 25.21 15.76 -21.76
N GLU A 902 24.98 14.48 -22.04
CA GLU A 902 24.91 13.39 -21.06
C GLU A 902 26.24 13.16 -20.30
N TYR A 903 27.36 13.61 -20.83
CA TYR A 903 28.68 13.54 -20.20
C TYR A 903 29.11 14.87 -19.56
N ASN A 904 28.17 15.80 -19.42
CA ASN A 904 28.42 17.15 -18.90
C ASN A 904 29.41 17.99 -19.72
N LYS A 905 29.50 17.72 -21.03
CA LYS A 905 30.29 18.50 -21.97
C LYS A 905 29.40 19.56 -22.61
N PRO A 906 29.93 20.78 -22.85
CA PRO A 906 29.15 21.82 -23.51
C PRO A 906 28.63 21.38 -24.88
N HIS A 907 27.36 21.69 -25.15
CA HIS A 907 26.76 21.50 -26.46
C HIS A 907 27.31 22.46 -27.51
N ASP A 908 27.05 22.19 -28.80
CA ASP A 908 27.38 23.06 -29.91
C ASP A 908 26.71 24.45 -29.73
N GLU A 909 27.55 25.48 -29.62
CA GLU A 909 27.14 26.86 -29.38
C GLU A 909 26.15 27.38 -30.46
N SER A 910 26.30 26.94 -31.72
CA SER A 910 25.42 27.39 -32.81
C SER A 910 24.00 26.83 -32.70
N VAL A 911 23.84 25.61 -32.13
CA VAL A 911 22.54 24.99 -31.87
C VAL A 911 21.86 25.67 -30.70
N LEU A 912 22.62 25.90 -29.63
CA LEU A 912 22.11 26.60 -28.43
C LEU A 912 21.68 28.04 -28.74
N ASP A 913 22.51 28.79 -29.46
CA ASP A 913 22.22 30.16 -29.88
C ASP A 913 20.93 30.23 -30.72
N TYR A 914 20.73 29.24 -31.62
CA TYR A 914 19.48 29.20 -32.40
C TYR A 914 18.27 29.00 -31.49
N ILE A 915 18.31 28.04 -30.57
CA ILE A 915 17.21 27.76 -29.62
C ILE A 915 16.98 28.99 -28.73
N CYS A 916 18.02 29.51 -28.09
CA CYS A 916 17.94 30.62 -27.17
C CYS A 916 17.41 31.92 -27.82
N LYS A 917 17.71 32.14 -29.08
CA LYS A 917 17.26 33.32 -29.85
C LYS A 917 15.79 33.25 -30.27
N ASN A 918 15.29 32.02 -30.54
CA ASN A 918 13.96 31.81 -31.13
C ASN A 918 12.94 31.33 -30.11
N ALA A 919 13.35 30.87 -28.92
CA ALA A 919 12.47 30.45 -27.84
C ALA A 919 11.74 31.66 -27.20
N ASP A 920 10.49 31.41 -26.79
CA ASP A 920 9.74 32.35 -25.95
C ASP A 920 10.34 32.38 -24.53
N ARG A 921 10.45 33.56 -23.96
CA ARG A 921 11.02 33.78 -22.62
C ARG A 921 9.96 34.24 -21.61
N THR A 922 8.76 33.71 -21.72
CA THR A 922 7.71 34.02 -20.75
C THR A 922 8.13 33.63 -19.32
N GLY A 923 7.76 34.44 -18.35
CA GLY A 923 8.04 34.15 -16.94
C GLY A 923 7.04 33.15 -16.32
N SER A 924 5.89 32.91 -17.01
CA SER A 924 4.77 32.12 -16.51
C SER A 924 4.13 31.31 -17.62
N VAL A 925 4.08 29.98 -17.46
CA VAL A 925 3.39 29.08 -18.38
C VAL A 925 1.88 29.28 -18.33
N GLY A 926 1.31 29.57 -17.15
CA GLY A 926 -0.11 29.88 -17.01
C GLY A 926 -0.51 31.15 -17.80
N ASP A 927 0.30 32.20 -17.72
CA ASP A 927 0.05 33.42 -18.51
C ASP A 927 0.17 33.18 -20.02
N TYR A 928 1.11 32.30 -20.41
CA TYR A 928 1.22 31.93 -21.83
C TYR A 928 -0.04 31.20 -22.30
N ILE A 929 -0.56 30.24 -21.53
CA ILE A 929 -1.79 29.48 -21.83
C ILE A 929 -2.98 30.48 -22.01
N LYS A 930 -3.15 31.40 -21.06
CA LYS A 930 -4.22 32.41 -21.08
C LYS A 930 -4.10 33.35 -22.28
N ASN A 931 -2.92 33.96 -22.50
CA ASN A 931 -2.69 34.94 -23.56
C ASN A 931 -2.86 34.35 -24.97
N ASN A 932 -2.53 33.07 -25.14
CA ASN A 932 -2.68 32.34 -26.40
C ASN A 932 -4.03 31.59 -26.52
N LYS A 933 -4.94 31.71 -25.53
CA LYS A 933 -6.27 31.11 -25.53
C LYS A 933 -6.22 29.58 -25.82
N MET A 934 -5.32 28.90 -25.15
CA MET A 934 -5.11 27.45 -25.43
C MET A 934 -6.24 26.60 -24.86
N SER A 935 -7.00 27.09 -23.88
CA SER A 935 -8.14 26.40 -23.26
C SER A 935 -9.47 26.93 -23.78
N GLU A 936 -10.37 26.04 -24.19
CA GLU A 936 -11.73 26.37 -24.65
C GLU A 936 -12.69 26.57 -23.47
N VAL A 937 -12.45 25.85 -22.38
CA VAL A 937 -13.15 25.97 -21.10
C VAL A 937 -12.24 26.73 -20.13
N ILE A 938 -12.76 27.81 -19.58
CA ILE A 938 -12.06 28.69 -18.64
C ILE A 938 -12.91 28.79 -17.38
N LEU A 939 -12.26 28.60 -16.22
CA LEU A 939 -12.86 28.91 -14.92
C LEU A 939 -12.49 30.32 -14.51
N VAL A 940 -13.48 31.08 -14.01
CA VAL A 940 -13.30 32.42 -13.45
C VAL A 940 -13.80 32.38 -12.01
N ASP A 941 -12.93 32.68 -11.07
CA ASP A 941 -13.29 32.78 -9.65
C ASP A 941 -14.26 33.98 -9.46
N SER A 942 -15.43 33.71 -8.86
CA SER A 942 -16.52 34.67 -8.76
C SER A 942 -16.21 35.83 -7.82
N GLU A 943 -15.24 35.72 -6.92
CA GLU A 943 -14.83 36.78 -6.01
C GLU A 943 -13.75 37.67 -6.58
N THR A 944 -12.76 37.04 -7.25
CA THR A 944 -11.58 37.79 -7.76
C THR A 944 -11.70 38.20 -9.22
N GLY A 945 -12.52 37.53 -9.99
CA GLY A 945 -12.62 37.71 -11.45
C GLY A 945 -11.43 37.15 -12.23
N GLU A 946 -10.53 36.42 -11.57
CA GLU A 946 -9.32 35.84 -12.14
C GLU A 946 -9.43 34.32 -12.27
N THR A 947 -8.43 33.68 -12.87
CA THR A 947 -8.33 32.22 -12.87
C THR A 947 -8.10 31.73 -11.44
N PRO A 948 -8.88 30.76 -10.95
CA PRO A 948 -8.75 30.30 -9.58
C PRO A 948 -7.40 29.61 -9.31
N GLU A 949 -6.83 29.84 -8.13
CA GLU A 949 -5.63 29.17 -7.66
C GLU A 949 -5.94 27.80 -7.09
N ASN A 950 -5.06 26.82 -7.28
CA ASN A 950 -5.15 25.45 -6.78
C ASN A 950 -6.42 24.69 -7.23
N VAL A 951 -7.01 25.09 -8.34
CA VAL A 951 -8.14 24.40 -8.95
C VAL A 951 -7.70 23.80 -10.27
N GLU A 952 -7.82 22.50 -10.38
CA GLU A 952 -7.65 21.76 -11.63
C GLU A 952 -8.98 21.65 -12.35
N TRP A 953 -8.96 21.82 -13.66
CA TRP A 953 -10.07 21.39 -14.50
C TRP A 953 -9.57 20.78 -15.79
N LEU A 954 -10.20 19.67 -16.15
CA LEU A 954 -9.98 18.97 -17.42
C LEU A 954 -11.33 18.82 -18.12
N TYR A 955 -11.31 18.93 -19.43
CA TYR A 955 -12.53 18.89 -20.23
C TYR A 955 -12.35 18.11 -21.53
N ASN A 956 -13.40 17.45 -21.97
CA ASN A 956 -13.46 16.80 -23.29
C ASN A 956 -14.90 16.59 -23.71
N GLU A 957 -15.09 16.34 -25.00
CA GLU A 957 -16.39 15.95 -25.55
C GLU A 957 -16.70 14.48 -25.25
N CYS A 958 -17.95 14.21 -24.88
CA CYS A 958 -18.49 12.87 -24.76
C CYS A 958 -19.94 12.86 -25.27
N ASN A 959 -20.23 12.00 -26.24
CA ASN A 959 -21.58 11.84 -26.81
C ASN A 959 -22.25 13.14 -27.27
N GLY A 960 -21.48 14.09 -27.81
CA GLY A 960 -21.98 15.37 -28.32
C GLY A 960 -22.20 16.43 -27.24
N LYS A 961 -21.71 16.21 -26.03
CA LYS A 961 -21.77 17.16 -24.93
C LYS A 961 -20.36 17.42 -24.39
N MET A 962 -20.19 18.59 -23.79
CA MET A 962 -18.96 18.94 -23.09
C MET A 962 -19.00 18.40 -21.67
N LEU A 963 -17.95 17.68 -21.29
CA LEU A 963 -17.66 17.29 -19.91
C LEU A 963 -16.59 18.21 -19.33
N VAL A 964 -16.75 18.57 -18.06
CA VAL A 964 -15.74 19.32 -17.29
C VAL A 964 -15.60 18.68 -15.92
N ASN A 965 -14.44 18.10 -15.63
CA ASN A 965 -14.06 17.62 -14.31
C ASN A 965 -13.33 18.73 -13.57
N ILE A 966 -13.75 19.04 -12.36
CA ILE A 966 -13.15 20.12 -11.54
C ILE A 966 -12.78 19.55 -10.17
N LEU A 967 -11.57 19.83 -9.73
CA LEU A 967 -11.08 19.49 -8.39
C LEU A 967 -10.35 20.67 -7.76
N TYR A 968 -10.75 21.03 -6.53
CA TYR A 968 -10.12 22.07 -5.74
C TYR A 968 -9.21 21.45 -4.67
N TYR A 969 -7.93 21.79 -4.71
CA TYR A 969 -6.90 21.31 -3.79
C TYR A 969 -6.73 22.29 -2.63
N SER A 970 -7.30 22.00 -1.46
CA SER A 970 -7.13 22.81 -0.25
C SER A 970 -7.27 21.98 1.01
N TYR A 971 -6.45 22.27 2.01
CA TYR A 971 -6.58 21.70 3.36
C TYR A 971 -7.41 22.59 4.31
N ASP A 972 -7.96 23.70 3.82
CA ASP A 972 -8.85 24.58 4.56
C ASP A 972 -10.29 24.08 4.43
N GLU A 973 -10.86 23.59 5.52
CA GLU A 973 -12.17 22.95 5.58
C GLU A 973 -13.34 23.92 5.33
N GLU A 974 -13.13 25.22 5.57
CA GLU A 974 -14.21 26.24 5.51
C GLU A 974 -14.18 27.05 4.18
N SER A 975 -13.35 26.66 3.21
CA SER A 975 -13.10 27.44 2.02
C SER A 975 -13.73 26.89 0.74
N ASP A 976 -15.06 26.72 0.70
CA ASP A 976 -15.75 26.51 -0.58
C ASP A 976 -15.41 27.65 -1.55
N ARG A 977 -15.21 27.31 -2.83
CA ARG A 977 -15.02 28.32 -3.89
C ARG A 977 -16.14 28.29 -4.90
N THR A 978 -16.42 29.45 -5.46
CA THR A 978 -17.44 29.62 -6.50
C THR A 978 -16.83 30.09 -7.79
N PHE A 979 -17.26 29.52 -8.91
CA PHE A 979 -16.72 29.79 -10.24
C PHE A 979 -17.81 30.05 -11.26
N GLU A 980 -17.49 30.91 -12.22
CA GLU A 980 -18.17 30.98 -13.50
C GLU A 980 -17.40 30.09 -14.50
N ILE A 981 -18.12 29.39 -15.36
CA ILE A 981 -17.55 28.57 -16.43
C ILE A 981 -17.81 29.25 -17.75
N LEU A 982 -16.74 29.54 -18.51
CA LEU A 982 -16.83 30.08 -19.85
C LEU A 982 -16.43 29.01 -20.87
N TYR A 983 -17.30 28.69 -21.82
CA TYR A 983 -17.00 27.83 -22.96
C TYR A 983 -16.94 28.71 -24.24
N ASN A 984 -15.77 28.76 -24.88
CA ASN A 984 -15.50 29.64 -26.02
C ASN A 984 -15.92 31.10 -25.75
N GLY A 985 -15.70 31.57 -24.53
CA GLY A 985 -16.02 32.91 -24.07
C GLY A 985 -17.49 33.20 -23.75
N LYS A 986 -18.36 32.16 -23.77
CA LYS A 986 -19.76 32.26 -23.34
C LYS A 986 -19.93 31.59 -21.98
N GLU A 987 -20.66 32.28 -21.10
CA GLU A 987 -20.97 31.75 -19.77
C GLU A 987 -21.93 30.55 -19.87
N ILE A 988 -21.61 29.48 -19.14
CA ILE A 988 -22.47 28.29 -18.96
C ILE A 988 -23.30 28.53 -17.72
N VAL A 989 -24.56 28.87 -17.91
CA VAL A 989 -25.47 29.19 -16.79
C VAL A 989 -25.96 27.95 -16.06
N THR A 990 -26.10 26.83 -16.73
CA THR A 990 -26.60 25.58 -16.17
C THR A 990 -25.81 24.39 -16.68
N ALA A 991 -25.46 23.51 -15.79
CA ALA A 991 -24.83 22.22 -16.11
C ALA A 991 -25.42 21.09 -15.25
N LYS A 992 -25.41 19.86 -15.76
CA LYS A 992 -25.77 18.68 -14.97
C LYS A 992 -24.52 18.15 -14.28
N GLU A 993 -24.56 18.03 -12.95
CA GLU A 993 -23.52 17.34 -12.21
C GLU A 993 -23.83 15.84 -12.25
N LEU A 994 -22.93 15.03 -12.83
CA LEU A 994 -23.22 13.64 -13.18
C LEU A 994 -23.11 12.66 -11.99
N ARG A 995 -22.30 12.96 -11.00
CA ARG A 995 -22.15 12.09 -9.81
C ARG A 995 -23.43 12.14 -8.96
N SER A 996 -23.92 13.33 -8.65
CA SER A 996 -25.16 13.51 -7.88
C SER A 996 -26.43 13.44 -8.74
N GLY A 997 -26.32 13.57 -10.08
CA GLY A 997 -27.45 13.67 -11.00
C GLY A 997 -28.23 14.98 -10.93
N LYS A 998 -27.76 15.98 -10.16
CA LYS A 998 -28.43 17.27 -9.94
C LYS A 998 -28.06 18.27 -11.01
N THR A 999 -28.92 19.25 -11.24
CA THR A 999 -28.63 20.42 -12.08
C THR A 999 -28.05 21.52 -11.22
N PHE A 1000 -26.87 21.97 -11.59
CA PHE A 1000 -26.18 23.12 -10.96
C PHE A 1000 -26.38 24.38 -11.80
N GLN A 1001 -26.32 25.52 -11.14
CA GLN A 1001 -26.43 26.84 -11.78
C GLN A 1001 -25.19 27.67 -11.41
N THR A 1002 -24.81 28.56 -12.32
CA THR A 1002 -23.74 29.53 -12.07
C THR A 1002 -24.13 30.49 -10.92
N PRO A 1003 -23.21 30.92 -10.03
CA PRO A 1003 -21.83 30.37 -9.92
C PRO A 1003 -21.81 28.98 -9.35
N TYR A 1004 -20.91 28.12 -9.87
CA TYR A 1004 -20.74 26.74 -9.42
C TYR A 1004 -19.89 26.69 -8.17
N THR A 1005 -20.33 25.95 -7.15
CA THR A 1005 -19.59 25.80 -5.89
C THR A 1005 -18.82 24.48 -5.88
N VAL A 1006 -17.55 24.53 -5.47
CA VAL A 1006 -16.68 23.36 -5.29
C VAL A 1006 -16.07 23.39 -3.89
N THR A 1007 -16.26 22.28 -3.19
CA THR A 1007 -15.69 22.01 -1.86
C THR A 1007 -14.29 21.39 -2.01
N PRO A 1008 -13.34 21.68 -1.11
CA PRO A 1008 -12.02 21.08 -1.14
C PRO A 1008 -12.06 19.54 -1.20
N TYR A 1009 -11.30 18.97 -2.14
CA TYR A 1009 -11.22 17.52 -2.41
C TYR A 1009 -12.55 16.82 -2.75
N GLU A 1010 -13.61 17.59 -3.10
CA GLU A 1010 -14.85 17.02 -3.62
C GLU A 1010 -14.92 17.25 -5.14
N PRO A 1011 -14.50 16.26 -5.96
CA PRO A 1011 -14.51 16.41 -7.40
C PRO A 1011 -15.95 16.49 -7.93
N ILE A 1012 -16.21 17.41 -8.86
CA ILE A 1012 -17.47 17.50 -9.59
C ILE A 1012 -17.26 17.20 -11.06
N LEU A 1013 -18.20 16.50 -11.67
CA LEU A 1013 -18.22 16.24 -13.10
C LEU A 1013 -19.46 16.86 -13.73
N LEU A 1014 -19.24 17.95 -14.44
CA LEU A 1014 -20.29 18.72 -15.10
C LEU A 1014 -20.45 18.32 -16.56
N GLU A 1015 -21.69 18.26 -17.03
CA GLU A 1015 -22.08 18.03 -18.41
C GLU A 1015 -22.96 19.18 -18.90
N PHE A 1016 -22.68 19.74 -20.08
CA PHE A 1016 -23.52 20.73 -20.73
C PHE A 1016 -23.50 20.61 -22.26
N GLU A 1017 -24.49 21.24 -22.94
CA GLU A 1017 -24.56 21.28 -24.40
C GLU A 1017 -23.47 22.21 -24.97
N MET A 1018 -22.83 21.82 -26.09
CA MET A 1018 -21.78 22.60 -26.75
C MET A 1018 -22.33 23.78 -27.58
#